data_c7eca1340b8add279f8a017d0772eef3
#
_entry.id   c7eca1340b8add279f8a017d0772eef3
#
_cell.length_a   1.000
_cell.length_b   1.000
_cell.length_c   1.000
_cell.angle_alpha   90.00
_cell.angle_beta   90.00
_cell.angle_gamma   90.00
#
_symmetry.space_group_name_H-M   'P 1'
#
loop_
_entity.id
_entity.type
_entity.pdbx_description
1 polymer ?
#
loop_
_entity_poly.entity_id
_entity_poly.type
_entity_poly.pdbx_seq_one_letter_code
_entity_poly.pdbx_strand_id
1 'polypeptide(L)'
;YVTGSAALVMQSHPTYTPAQVKSALMNTATHDVRTESGAAYAVDRVGAGRVDTLAAVQSKSLVYNADKSGTVSLSFGVLEYAPDAGVQTLTREVTVENTDSVAHTYALSYAESTNIPGVEYSFPSAVTLAPGETKKFEVTVRIDPSKLEKTRDPAMDVTQNATDYYTGKETVPAQYRQYIASASGRLVLTEDGTKALRLPVHVAPKPVSTMHAAEDTVTFTQKPSSDEAQKADTGWTKSQISLRGTEVNQGGYRSLLGAFEYGASVDRVAPTSLSLNSNVKANLQYVGASSDAPALKAAGGNADDGTLRFGISTWANWDVVSYENTFTVEIDTDGNNRADYKLVTDRAKGLDYPLVRLYGYKNGNLVELGYYPLNGAWGDVDTNMMDTNTLIMSAPLKDLGLTSANNPDIQYRVSATTQYEWGNVSETGWIKYRPFSPKLWFSGDSSAVAGLHPDASSTTLTAHRSADAIPALGESGTPAKALLLHLHNGTGDLSGTNGAKGNRAEVLNIKEQQTEYITPSRFSDVKNGDQFYTEISWLAQRGITTGYPDGTYRPLESVERGAMAAFFYRMQGSPQFTAPSTPSFKDVPTTHPFYKEIEWMKAQGITTGYSDGTFRPSAPVNRDAMAAFFYRAAGSPHVDLPATSHFSDVSTDNQFYREITWLASKGISTGWPDGTYRPVTPIARDAMAAFIYRYTEKVANQAGR
;
A
#
# COMPACT_ATOMS: atom_id res chain seq x y z
N TYR A 1 31.01 -12.81 -37.64
CA TYR A 1 30.74 -11.68 -38.57
C TYR A 1 31.18 -10.35 -37.95
N VAL A 2 30.70 -9.96 -36.78
CA VAL A 2 31.03 -8.65 -36.16
C VAL A 2 32.54 -8.46 -35.95
N THR A 3 33.22 -9.50 -35.46
CA THR A 3 34.69 -9.49 -35.25
C THR A 3 35.46 -9.27 -36.58
N GLY A 4 35.03 -9.94 -37.67
CA GLY A 4 35.61 -9.73 -39.00
C GLY A 4 35.37 -8.32 -39.54
N SER A 5 34.15 -7.77 -39.33
CA SER A 5 33.83 -6.39 -39.71
C SER A 5 34.66 -5.39 -38.90
N ALA A 6 34.84 -5.63 -37.58
CA ALA A 6 35.71 -4.78 -36.77
C ALA A 6 37.18 -4.79 -37.22
N ALA A 7 37.71 -5.95 -37.62
CA ALA A 7 39.05 -6.08 -38.14
C ALA A 7 39.23 -5.26 -39.45
N LEU A 8 38.24 -5.26 -40.34
CA LEU A 8 38.29 -4.47 -41.56
C LEU A 8 38.23 -2.97 -41.31
N VAL A 9 37.40 -2.53 -40.33
CA VAL A 9 37.37 -1.12 -39.87
C VAL A 9 38.74 -0.73 -39.29
N MET A 10 39.31 -1.56 -38.43
CA MET A 10 40.64 -1.29 -37.84
C MET A 10 41.75 -1.27 -38.91
N GLN A 11 41.67 -2.10 -39.93
CA GLN A 11 42.61 -2.07 -41.04
C GLN A 11 42.54 -0.75 -41.83
N SER A 12 41.32 -0.26 -42.06
CA SER A 12 41.07 1.00 -42.78
C SER A 12 41.36 2.25 -41.92
N HIS A 13 41.14 2.15 -40.62
CA HIS A 13 41.31 3.23 -39.64
C HIS A 13 42.23 2.75 -38.48
N PRO A 14 43.56 2.63 -38.71
CA PRO A 14 44.47 2.03 -37.73
C PRO A 14 44.55 2.80 -36.39
N THR A 15 44.14 4.06 -36.37
CA THR A 15 44.16 4.93 -35.17
C THR A 15 42.89 4.88 -34.36
N TYR A 16 41.85 4.19 -34.83
CA TYR A 16 40.59 4.12 -34.11
C TYR A 16 40.73 3.32 -32.80
N THR A 17 40.20 3.89 -31.73
CA THR A 17 40.01 3.18 -30.48
C THR A 17 38.91 2.11 -30.63
N PRO A 18 38.83 1.12 -29.73
CA PRO A 18 37.75 0.14 -29.74
C PRO A 18 36.34 0.79 -29.71
N ALA A 19 36.21 1.92 -29.00
CA ALA A 19 34.95 2.69 -28.95
C ALA A 19 34.58 3.31 -30.31
N GLN A 20 35.56 3.84 -31.02
CA GLN A 20 35.37 4.39 -32.38
C GLN A 20 35.06 3.30 -33.40
N VAL A 21 35.71 2.13 -33.34
CA VAL A 21 35.37 0.97 -34.18
C VAL A 21 33.92 0.52 -33.93
N LYS A 22 33.52 0.42 -32.68
CA LYS A 22 32.15 0.12 -32.32
C LYS A 22 31.18 1.17 -32.86
N SER A 23 31.51 2.46 -32.75
CA SER A 23 30.69 3.55 -33.28
C SER A 23 30.53 3.47 -34.79
N ALA A 24 31.60 3.26 -35.55
CA ALA A 24 31.55 3.09 -37.00
C ALA A 24 30.61 1.96 -37.42
N LEU A 25 30.69 0.80 -36.75
CA LEU A 25 29.85 -0.36 -37.05
C LEU A 25 28.38 -0.11 -36.70
N MET A 26 28.09 0.52 -35.56
CA MET A 26 26.70 0.74 -35.10
C MET A 26 26.04 1.92 -35.81
N ASN A 27 26.77 3.00 -36.06
CA ASN A 27 26.21 4.19 -36.72
C ASN A 27 25.82 3.93 -38.19
N THR A 28 26.53 3.05 -38.87
CA THR A 28 26.28 2.74 -40.29
C THR A 28 25.42 1.50 -40.53
N ALA A 29 25.01 0.80 -39.46
CA ALA A 29 24.12 -0.34 -39.52
C ALA A 29 22.82 0.00 -40.25
N THR A 30 22.31 -0.94 -41.05
CA THR A 30 21.05 -0.75 -41.77
C THR A 30 19.86 -1.12 -40.92
N HIS A 31 18.80 -0.30 -40.95
CA HIS A 31 17.57 -0.62 -40.27
C HIS A 31 16.55 -1.18 -41.29
N ASP A 32 16.90 -2.30 -41.87
CA ASP A 32 16.10 -3.04 -42.85
C ASP A 32 15.42 -4.29 -42.27
N VAL A 33 15.62 -4.56 -40.99
CA VAL A 33 14.94 -5.67 -40.29
C VAL A 33 13.51 -5.26 -39.96
N ARG A 34 12.57 -5.89 -40.63
CA ARG A 34 11.13 -5.62 -40.54
C ARG A 34 10.34 -6.93 -40.49
N THR A 35 9.11 -6.84 -39.94
CA THR A 35 8.14 -7.93 -40.04
C THR A 35 7.70 -8.14 -41.50
N GLU A 36 6.99 -9.25 -41.77
CA GLU A 36 6.35 -9.49 -43.05
C GLU A 36 5.33 -8.39 -43.40
N SER A 37 4.67 -7.80 -42.42
CA SER A 37 3.76 -6.66 -42.59
C SER A 37 4.46 -5.31 -42.80
N GLY A 38 5.79 -5.26 -42.72
CA GLY A 38 6.58 -4.07 -42.96
C GLY A 38 6.83 -3.21 -41.68
N ALA A 39 6.36 -3.61 -40.52
CA ALA A 39 6.61 -2.91 -39.25
C ALA A 39 8.11 -2.98 -38.88
N ALA A 40 8.67 -1.87 -38.40
CA ALA A 40 10.05 -1.81 -37.95
C ALA A 40 10.16 -2.39 -36.54
N TYR A 41 11.16 -3.24 -36.31
CA TYR A 41 11.47 -3.70 -34.96
C TYR A 41 12.03 -2.60 -34.08
N ALA A 42 11.62 -2.58 -32.83
CA ALA A 42 12.12 -1.66 -31.81
C ALA A 42 13.63 -1.81 -31.57
N VAL A 43 14.31 -0.73 -31.13
CA VAL A 43 15.77 -0.73 -30.92
C VAL A 43 16.21 -1.65 -29.78
N ASP A 44 15.35 -1.92 -28.81
CA ASP A 44 15.59 -2.87 -27.71
C ASP A 44 15.56 -4.34 -28.19
N ARG A 45 15.04 -4.61 -29.39
CA ARG A 45 15.03 -5.94 -30.02
C ARG A 45 16.17 -6.16 -31.01
N VAL A 46 16.46 -5.16 -31.84
CA VAL A 46 17.41 -5.30 -32.97
C VAL A 46 18.61 -4.36 -32.88
N GLY A 47 18.75 -3.61 -31.78
CA GLY A 47 19.86 -2.68 -31.56
C GLY A 47 19.96 -1.62 -32.66
N ALA A 48 21.18 -1.38 -33.14
CA ALA A 48 21.44 -0.45 -34.24
C ALA A 48 20.93 -0.97 -35.59
N GLY A 49 20.76 -2.30 -35.75
CA GLY A 49 20.34 -2.94 -36.98
C GLY A 49 21.36 -3.97 -37.50
N ARG A 50 21.25 -4.32 -38.80
CA ARG A 50 22.16 -5.26 -39.45
C ARG A 50 23.46 -4.53 -39.81
N VAL A 51 24.59 -5.14 -39.47
CA VAL A 51 25.93 -4.57 -39.78
C VAL A 51 26.13 -4.39 -41.30
N ASP A 52 26.62 -3.20 -41.66
CA ASP A 52 27.06 -2.87 -43.00
C ASP A 52 28.57 -2.56 -42.94
N THR A 53 29.39 -3.57 -43.23
CA THR A 53 30.83 -3.50 -43.10
C THR A 53 31.42 -2.48 -44.07
N LEU A 54 30.93 -2.38 -45.28
CA LEU A 54 31.44 -1.43 -46.27
C LEU A 54 31.17 0.01 -45.82
N ALA A 55 29.94 0.28 -45.38
CA ALA A 55 29.59 1.60 -44.84
C ALA A 55 30.41 1.96 -43.59
N ALA A 56 30.68 1.00 -42.70
CA ALA A 56 31.50 1.22 -41.52
C ALA A 56 32.95 1.57 -41.86
N VAL A 57 33.55 0.89 -42.85
CA VAL A 57 34.92 1.17 -43.36
C VAL A 57 34.98 2.54 -44.03
N GLN A 58 33.92 2.96 -44.70
CA GLN A 58 33.84 4.24 -45.39
C GLN A 58 33.34 5.40 -44.54
N SER A 59 33.01 5.15 -43.30
CA SER A 59 32.46 6.18 -42.40
C SER A 59 33.42 7.33 -42.21
N LYS A 60 32.90 8.56 -42.34
CA LYS A 60 33.68 9.80 -42.23
C LYS A 60 33.40 10.54 -40.91
N SER A 61 32.39 10.11 -40.20
CA SER A 61 32.08 10.67 -38.88
C SER A 61 31.51 9.59 -37.96
N LEU A 62 31.60 9.84 -36.67
CA LEU A 62 31.16 8.95 -35.61
C LEU A 62 30.18 9.69 -34.69
N VAL A 63 29.15 8.96 -34.18
CA VAL A 63 28.14 9.51 -33.26
C VAL A 63 28.01 8.57 -32.09
N TYR A 64 28.13 9.10 -30.87
CA TYR A 64 28.04 8.28 -29.65
C TYR A 64 27.60 9.09 -28.44
N ASN A 65 27.27 8.40 -27.36
CA ASN A 65 26.88 8.99 -26.09
C ASN A 65 28.10 9.74 -25.46
N ALA A 66 27.93 11.01 -25.10
CA ALA A 66 28.97 11.81 -24.51
C ALA A 66 29.22 11.51 -23.03
N ASP A 67 28.16 11.02 -22.33
CA ASP A 67 28.20 10.78 -20.88
C ASP A 67 28.87 9.45 -20.50
N LYS A 68 28.96 8.50 -21.48
CA LYS A 68 29.47 7.17 -21.22
C LYS A 68 30.34 6.66 -22.38
N SER A 69 31.62 6.61 -22.15
CA SER A 69 32.59 6.12 -23.13
C SER A 69 32.26 4.73 -23.66
N GLY A 70 32.34 4.55 -24.99
CA GLY A 70 32.06 3.29 -25.70
C GLY A 70 30.59 2.91 -25.80
N THR A 71 29.66 3.80 -25.40
CA THR A 71 28.23 3.60 -25.57
C THR A 71 27.76 4.30 -26.84
N VAL A 72 27.15 3.52 -27.75
CA VAL A 72 26.63 3.99 -29.05
C VAL A 72 25.11 3.89 -29.07
N SER A 73 24.48 4.43 -28.03
CA SER A 73 23.05 4.55 -27.87
C SER A 73 22.73 5.55 -26.79
N LEU A 74 21.52 6.12 -26.82
CA LEU A 74 20.95 6.96 -25.77
C LEU A 74 19.81 6.21 -25.10
N SER A 75 20.05 5.68 -23.91
CA SER A 75 19.00 5.13 -23.06
C SER A 75 18.69 6.10 -21.93
N PHE A 76 17.44 6.46 -21.81
CA PHE A 76 16.92 7.20 -20.65
C PHE A 76 16.41 6.25 -19.54
N GLY A 77 16.38 4.95 -19.85
CA GLY A 77 16.02 3.88 -18.89
C GLY A 77 14.53 3.62 -18.79
N VAL A 78 14.18 2.81 -17.80
CA VAL A 78 12.82 2.61 -17.32
C VAL A 78 12.54 3.69 -16.28
N LEU A 79 11.44 4.43 -16.44
CA LEU A 79 11.11 5.58 -15.62
C LEU A 79 9.70 5.42 -15.05
N GLU A 80 9.56 5.73 -13.78
CA GLU A 80 8.28 5.62 -13.07
C GLU A 80 7.80 7.01 -12.65
N TYR A 81 6.59 7.40 -13.09
CA TYR A 81 6.00 8.68 -12.76
C TYR A 81 4.54 8.54 -12.38
N ALA A 82 4.11 9.19 -11.29
CA ALA A 82 2.70 9.30 -10.99
C ALA A 82 1.98 10.16 -12.07
N PRO A 83 0.71 9.87 -12.40
CA PRO A 83 -0.03 10.64 -13.41
C PRO A 83 -0.06 12.14 -13.18
N ASP A 84 -0.02 12.58 -11.93
CA ASP A 84 -0.05 13.98 -11.48
C ASP A 84 1.34 14.60 -11.24
N ALA A 85 2.43 13.88 -11.55
CA ALA A 85 3.80 14.37 -11.33
C ALA A 85 4.18 15.58 -12.21
N GLY A 86 3.31 15.98 -13.14
CA GLY A 86 3.62 17.01 -14.12
C GLY A 86 4.60 16.55 -15.19
N VAL A 87 4.85 17.42 -16.16
CA VAL A 87 5.74 17.12 -17.28
C VAL A 87 7.18 16.96 -16.80
N GLN A 88 7.83 15.87 -17.23
CA GLN A 88 9.23 15.55 -16.93
C GLN A 88 10.10 15.79 -18.15
N THR A 89 11.34 16.24 -17.94
CA THR A 89 12.30 16.50 -19.00
C THR A 89 13.66 15.95 -18.59
N LEU A 90 14.25 15.12 -19.46
CA LEU A 90 15.59 14.56 -19.26
C LEU A 90 16.43 14.82 -20.50
N THR A 91 17.72 15.10 -20.30
CA THR A 91 18.67 15.42 -21.37
C THR A 91 19.86 14.48 -21.33
N ARG A 92 20.36 14.12 -22.52
CA ARG A 92 21.61 13.39 -22.72
C ARG A 92 22.45 14.11 -23.78
N GLU A 93 23.73 14.18 -23.57
CA GLU A 93 24.67 14.71 -24.56
C GLU A 93 25.08 13.65 -25.57
N VAL A 94 25.15 14.07 -26.83
CA VAL A 94 25.67 13.29 -27.95
C VAL A 94 26.97 13.94 -28.45
N THR A 95 27.97 13.14 -28.66
CA THR A 95 29.22 13.54 -29.34
C THR A 95 29.13 13.17 -30.79
N VAL A 96 29.48 14.11 -31.67
CA VAL A 96 29.74 13.87 -33.11
C VAL A 96 31.17 14.20 -33.37
N GLU A 97 31.88 13.28 -34.00
CA GLU A 97 33.30 13.40 -34.36
C GLU A 97 33.48 13.31 -35.87
N ASN A 98 34.04 14.35 -36.49
CA ASN A 98 34.43 14.31 -37.88
C ASN A 98 35.86 13.74 -38.02
N THR A 99 36.00 12.56 -38.59
CA THR A 99 37.27 11.87 -38.80
C THR A 99 37.85 12.11 -40.20
N ASP A 100 37.18 12.94 -41.01
CA ASP A 100 37.61 13.27 -42.37
C ASP A 100 38.46 14.57 -42.43
N SER A 101 39.09 14.76 -43.58
CA SER A 101 39.86 15.96 -43.90
C SER A 101 39.02 17.11 -44.49
N VAL A 102 37.72 16.92 -44.65
CA VAL A 102 36.76 17.92 -45.13
C VAL A 102 35.70 18.20 -44.07
N ALA A 103 35.06 19.38 -44.17
CA ALA A 103 33.94 19.72 -43.30
C ALA A 103 32.68 18.94 -43.69
N HIS A 104 31.90 18.59 -42.71
CA HIS A 104 30.59 17.90 -42.87
C HIS A 104 29.45 18.67 -42.21
N THR A 105 28.29 18.68 -42.84
CA THR A 105 27.06 19.26 -42.27
C THR A 105 25.93 18.23 -42.32
N TYR A 106 25.52 17.77 -41.16
CA TYR A 106 24.45 16.78 -41.04
C TYR A 106 23.14 17.44 -40.64
N ALA A 107 22.08 17.14 -41.40
CA ALA A 107 20.72 17.37 -40.99
C ALA A 107 20.31 16.25 -40.03
N LEU A 108 19.62 16.60 -38.92
CA LEU A 108 19.19 15.67 -37.92
C LEU A 108 17.68 15.41 -38.04
N SER A 109 17.31 14.13 -37.93
CA SER A 109 15.90 13.68 -37.88
C SER A 109 15.75 12.51 -36.93
N TYR A 110 14.52 12.18 -36.58
CA TYR A 110 14.19 11.02 -35.74
C TYR A 110 13.41 9.98 -36.55
N ALA A 111 13.92 8.77 -36.63
CA ALA A 111 13.25 7.64 -37.23
C ALA A 111 12.63 6.78 -36.11
N GLU A 112 11.35 6.99 -35.88
CA GLU A 112 10.56 6.26 -34.88
C GLU A 112 10.42 4.79 -35.21
N SER A 113 10.54 3.91 -34.24
CA SER A 113 10.21 2.48 -34.35
C SER A 113 8.99 2.15 -33.51
N THR A 114 8.93 2.62 -32.29
CA THR A 114 7.80 2.47 -31.37
C THR A 114 7.55 3.78 -30.63
N ASN A 115 6.31 4.05 -30.26
CA ASN A 115 5.98 5.25 -29.54
C ASN A 115 5.06 4.96 -28.34
N ILE A 116 5.11 5.85 -27.36
CA ILE A 116 4.20 5.92 -26.21
C ILE A 116 3.59 7.31 -26.21
N PRO A 117 2.25 7.47 -26.19
CA PRO A 117 1.60 8.77 -26.07
C PRO A 117 2.17 9.58 -24.89
N GLY A 118 2.42 10.86 -25.10
CA GLY A 118 3.01 11.74 -24.08
C GLY A 118 4.54 11.76 -24.09
N VAL A 119 5.23 11.03 -24.96
CA VAL A 119 6.70 11.05 -25.10
C VAL A 119 7.12 11.76 -26.38
N GLU A 120 7.99 12.73 -26.26
CA GLU A 120 8.51 13.52 -27.38
C GLU A 120 10.03 13.69 -27.23
N TYR A 121 10.75 13.54 -28.35
CA TYR A 121 12.19 13.83 -28.41
C TYR A 121 12.44 15.17 -29.11
N SER A 122 13.41 15.94 -28.62
CA SER A 122 13.89 17.16 -29.25
C SER A 122 15.41 17.18 -29.33
N PHE A 123 15.95 17.77 -30.41
CA PHE A 123 17.36 17.85 -30.74
C PHE A 123 17.56 18.97 -31.77
N PRO A 124 18.82 19.46 -32.01
CA PRO A 124 19.08 20.43 -33.04
C PRO A 124 18.71 19.94 -34.44
N SER A 125 18.34 20.84 -35.33
CA SER A 125 18.00 20.48 -36.72
C SER A 125 19.20 20.09 -37.57
N ALA A 126 20.39 20.61 -37.22
CA ALA A 126 21.62 20.31 -37.93
C ALA A 126 22.86 20.46 -37.05
N VAL A 127 23.95 19.82 -37.44
CA VAL A 127 25.27 19.98 -36.84
C VAL A 127 26.34 20.10 -37.95
N THR A 128 27.19 21.12 -37.88
CA THR A 128 28.34 21.34 -38.80
C THR A 128 29.65 21.13 -38.05
N LEU A 129 30.54 20.35 -38.63
CA LEU A 129 31.88 20.05 -38.09
C LEU A 129 32.97 20.42 -39.11
N ALA A 130 33.98 21.12 -38.68
CA ALA A 130 35.19 21.30 -39.43
C ALA A 130 35.99 19.98 -39.54
N PRO A 131 37.02 19.90 -40.41
CA PRO A 131 37.89 18.72 -40.49
C PRO A 131 38.48 18.37 -39.12
N GLY A 132 38.35 17.12 -38.68
CA GLY A 132 38.86 16.62 -37.40
C GLY A 132 38.15 17.20 -36.16
N GLU A 133 37.06 17.94 -36.32
CA GLU A 133 36.36 18.56 -35.19
C GLU A 133 35.45 17.55 -34.48
N THR A 134 35.39 17.72 -33.16
CA THR A 134 34.44 17.02 -32.28
C THR A 134 33.47 18.05 -31.67
N LYS A 135 32.19 17.83 -31.82
CA LYS A 135 31.14 18.66 -31.22
C LYS A 135 30.20 17.83 -30.36
N LYS A 136 29.56 18.53 -29.43
CA LYS A 136 28.47 17.97 -28.60
C LYS A 136 27.17 18.72 -28.86
N PHE A 137 26.08 18.00 -28.74
CA PHE A 137 24.73 18.57 -28.71
C PHE A 137 23.82 17.75 -27.77
N GLU A 138 22.72 18.34 -27.37
CA GLU A 138 21.77 17.71 -26.46
C GLU A 138 20.65 17.03 -27.21
N VAL A 139 20.22 15.86 -26.71
CA VAL A 139 18.97 15.21 -27.03
C VAL A 139 18.13 15.18 -25.76
N THR A 140 16.96 15.77 -25.84
CA THR A 140 16.03 15.90 -24.72
C THR A 140 14.79 15.04 -24.96
N VAL A 141 14.37 14.29 -23.96
CA VAL A 141 13.08 13.63 -23.92
C VAL A 141 12.15 14.38 -22.99
N ARG A 142 10.96 14.71 -23.47
CA ARG A 142 9.86 15.27 -22.72
C ARG A 142 8.81 14.19 -22.50
N ILE A 143 8.39 13.99 -21.27
CA ILE A 143 7.42 12.96 -20.85
C ILE A 143 6.27 13.65 -20.12
N ASP A 144 5.04 13.45 -20.58
CA ASP A 144 3.83 13.88 -19.92
C ASP A 144 3.15 12.64 -19.29
N PRO A 145 3.32 12.41 -17.97
CA PRO A 145 2.83 11.20 -17.31
C PRO A 145 1.31 11.03 -17.40
N SER A 146 0.56 12.13 -17.51
CA SER A 146 -0.90 12.10 -17.62
C SER A 146 -1.41 11.53 -18.95
N LYS A 147 -0.53 11.39 -19.96
CA LYS A 147 -0.85 10.90 -21.30
C LYS A 147 -0.30 9.51 -21.61
N LEU A 148 0.44 8.90 -20.69
CA LEU A 148 1.01 7.58 -20.90
C LEU A 148 -0.09 6.54 -21.10
N GLU A 149 0.04 5.73 -22.13
CA GLU A 149 -0.89 4.65 -22.48
C GLU A 149 -0.14 3.33 -22.61
N LYS A 150 -0.85 2.24 -22.29
CA LYS A 150 -0.37 0.89 -22.50
C LYS A 150 -0.38 0.59 -24.00
N THR A 151 0.79 0.63 -24.62
CA THR A 151 0.98 0.35 -26.04
C THR A 151 1.74 -0.96 -26.24
N ARG A 152 1.48 -1.65 -27.35
CA ARG A 152 2.23 -2.83 -27.75
C ARG A 152 3.18 -2.51 -28.90
N ASP A 153 4.28 -3.22 -28.96
CA ASP A 153 5.20 -3.16 -30.08
C ASP A 153 4.47 -3.60 -31.38
N PRO A 154 4.34 -2.73 -32.38
CA PRO A 154 3.65 -3.06 -33.64
C PRO A 154 4.31 -4.18 -34.43
N ALA A 155 5.56 -4.55 -34.12
CA ALA A 155 6.26 -5.67 -34.72
C ALA A 155 5.98 -7.02 -34.02
N MET A 156 5.04 -7.05 -33.07
CA MET A 156 4.69 -8.25 -32.32
C MET A 156 3.22 -8.60 -32.51
N ASP A 157 2.92 -9.90 -32.54
CA ASP A 157 1.54 -10.37 -32.53
C ASP A 157 0.86 -9.97 -31.21
N VAL A 158 -0.42 -9.61 -31.26
CA VAL A 158 -1.21 -9.20 -30.12
C VAL A 158 -1.39 -10.35 -29.12
N THR A 159 -1.53 -11.58 -29.64
CA THR A 159 -1.69 -12.79 -28.84
C THR A 159 -0.53 -13.75 -29.05
N GLN A 160 -0.38 -14.66 -28.12
CA GLN A 160 0.64 -15.70 -28.13
C GLN A 160 0.07 -17.00 -27.55
N ASN A 161 0.64 -18.13 -27.95
CA ASN A 161 0.29 -19.45 -27.45
C ASN A 161 1.49 -20.06 -26.75
N ALA A 162 1.26 -20.73 -25.62
CA ALA A 162 2.27 -21.59 -25.03
C ALA A 162 2.18 -22.99 -25.60
N THR A 163 3.32 -23.56 -25.92
CA THR A 163 3.42 -24.96 -26.33
C THR A 163 4.27 -25.74 -25.33
N ASP A 164 3.86 -26.99 -25.07
CA ASP A 164 4.69 -27.90 -24.30
C ASP A 164 6.00 -28.19 -25.07
N TYR A 165 7.12 -28.14 -24.36
CA TYR A 165 8.46 -28.26 -24.97
C TYR A 165 8.68 -29.62 -25.62
N TYR A 166 8.15 -30.70 -25.02
CA TYR A 166 8.40 -32.07 -25.45
C TYR A 166 7.38 -32.58 -26.45
N THR A 167 6.10 -32.22 -26.27
CA THR A 167 5.00 -32.74 -27.09
C THR A 167 4.61 -31.83 -28.25
N GLY A 168 5.01 -30.56 -28.21
CA GLY A 168 4.60 -29.54 -29.15
C GLY A 168 3.11 -29.20 -29.12
N LYS A 169 2.35 -29.73 -28.15
CA LYS A 169 0.94 -29.45 -27.99
C LYS A 169 0.72 -28.08 -27.33
N GLU A 170 -0.32 -27.39 -27.77
CA GLU A 170 -0.75 -26.15 -27.18
C GLU A 170 -1.27 -26.41 -25.76
N THR A 171 -0.71 -25.68 -24.77
CA THR A 171 -1.04 -25.81 -23.35
C THR A 171 -1.84 -24.63 -22.83
N VAL A 172 -1.58 -23.44 -23.37
CA VAL A 172 -2.27 -22.19 -23.02
C VAL A 172 -2.56 -21.43 -24.31
N PRO A 173 -3.79 -21.48 -24.82
CA PRO A 173 -4.15 -20.86 -26.10
C PRO A 173 -4.40 -19.36 -25.96
N ALA A 174 -4.11 -18.62 -27.04
CA ALA A 174 -4.59 -17.26 -27.31
C ALA A 174 -4.48 -16.25 -26.16
N GLN A 175 -3.35 -16.24 -25.44
CA GLN A 175 -3.09 -15.27 -24.39
C GLN A 175 -2.58 -13.95 -24.96
N TYR A 176 -3.05 -12.83 -24.40
CA TYR A 176 -2.53 -11.51 -24.76
C TYR A 176 -1.08 -11.35 -24.35
N ARG A 177 -0.29 -10.81 -25.24
CA ARG A 177 1.12 -10.53 -25.01
C ARG A 177 1.29 -9.38 -24.01
N GLN A 178 2.16 -9.56 -23.02
CA GLN A 178 2.45 -8.54 -22.01
C GLN A 178 3.57 -7.58 -22.42
N TYR A 179 4.18 -7.81 -23.57
CA TYR A 179 5.25 -6.93 -24.07
C TYR A 179 4.70 -5.54 -24.40
N ILE A 180 5.09 -4.57 -23.59
CA ILE A 180 4.69 -3.17 -23.71
C ILE A 180 5.75 -2.43 -24.51
N ALA A 181 5.34 -1.62 -25.48
CA ALA A 181 6.26 -0.84 -26.30
C ALA A 181 6.98 0.21 -25.44
N SER A 182 8.28 0.40 -25.73
CA SER A 182 9.04 1.58 -25.32
C SER A 182 8.86 2.70 -26.35
N ALA A 183 9.14 3.95 -25.98
CA ALA A 183 9.31 5.01 -26.99
C ALA A 183 10.75 4.94 -27.51
N SER A 184 10.91 4.35 -28.68
CA SER A 184 12.21 4.02 -29.22
C SER A 184 12.31 4.28 -30.72
N GLY A 185 13.53 4.60 -31.14
CA GLY A 185 13.85 4.88 -32.53
C GLY A 185 15.33 5.19 -32.71
N ARG A 186 15.64 5.93 -33.74
CA ARG A 186 17.01 6.31 -34.08
C ARG A 186 17.11 7.80 -34.37
N LEU A 187 18.02 8.47 -33.74
CA LEU A 187 18.50 9.75 -34.23
C LEU A 187 19.30 9.49 -35.49
N VAL A 188 18.96 10.14 -36.60
CA VAL A 188 19.54 9.95 -37.91
C VAL A 188 20.21 11.26 -38.36
N LEU A 189 21.46 11.17 -38.70
CA LEU A 189 22.25 12.27 -39.26
C LEU A 189 22.49 12.01 -40.75
N THR A 190 22.03 12.90 -41.61
CA THR A 190 22.10 12.76 -43.05
C THR A 190 22.86 13.93 -43.68
N GLU A 191 23.68 13.61 -44.68
CA GLU A 191 24.33 14.54 -45.54
C GLU A 191 24.34 13.98 -46.97
N ASP A 192 24.10 14.81 -47.97
CA ASP A 192 24.06 14.35 -49.37
C ASP A 192 25.39 13.71 -49.79
N GLY A 193 25.28 12.56 -50.47
CA GLY A 193 26.42 11.80 -50.94
C GLY A 193 27.14 10.95 -49.88
N THR A 194 26.68 10.96 -48.63
CA THR A 194 27.22 10.13 -47.54
C THR A 194 26.23 9.10 -47.04
N LYS A 195 26.72 8.06 -46.36
CA LYS A 195 25.87 7.11 -45.64
C LYS A 195 25.31 7.78 -44.37
N ALA A 196 24.03 7.71 -44.16
CA ALA A 196 23.40 8.22 -42.94
C ALA A 196 23.96 7.53 -41.70
N LEU A 197 24.27 8.33 -40.68
CA LEU A 197 24.68 7.84 -39.36
C LEU A 197 23.43 7.69 -38.46
N ARG A 198 23.39 6.65 -37.65
CA ARG A 198 22.27 6.35 -36.77
C ARG A 198 22.73 6.10 -35.36
N LEU A 199 21.99 6.66 -34.40
CA LEU A 199 22.18 6.43 -32.97
C LEU A 199 20.84 5.92 -32.38
N PRO A 200 20.79 4.71 -31.83
CA PRO A 200 19.60 4.21 -31.14
C PRO A 200 19.23 5.08 -29.95
N VAL A 201 17.95 5.38 -29.81
CA VAL A 201 17.37 6.17 -28.70
C VAL A 201 16.22 5.38 -28.07
N HIS A 202 16.16 5.36 -26.75
CA HIS A 202 15.20 4.55 -26.01
C HIS A 202 14.81 5.20 -24.69
N VAL A 203 13.51 5.15 -24.36
CA VAL A 203 12.96 5.42 -23.03
C VAL A 203 11.74 4.53 -22.82
N ALA A 204 11.56 4.02 -21.62
CA ALA A 204 10.41 3.23 -21.22
C ALA A 204 9.74 3.84 -19.97
N PRO A 205 8.98 4.95 -20.11
CA PRO A 205 8.23 5.49 -19.01
C PRO A 205 6.96 4.66 -18.79
N LYS A 206 6.63 4.43 -17.53
CA LYS A 206 5.35 3.83 -17.13
C LYS A 206 4.68 4.67 -16.05
N PRO A 207 3.33 4.78 -16.06
CA PRO A 207 2.63 5.40 -14.96
C PRO A 207 2.65 4.48 -13.73
N VAL A 208 2.84 5.07 -12.55
CA VAL A 208 2.83 4.36 -11.28
C VAL A 208 1.91 5.06 -10.30
N SER A 209 1.31 4.28 -9.41
CA SER A 209 0.50 4.80 -8.31
C SER A 209 1.33 5.11 -7.07
N THR A 210 0.73 5.88 -6.14
CA THR A 210 1.28 6.19 -4.82
C THR A 210 0.30 5.83 -3.73
N MET A 211 -0.51 4.80 -3.98
CA MET A 211 -1.59 4.39 -3.09
C MET A 211 -1.08 3.76 -1.79
N HIS A 212 -1.77 4.02 -0.71
CA HIS A 212 -1.50 3.42 0.60
C HIS A 212 -2.76 3.45 1.47
N ALA A 213 -2.79 2.66 2.53
CA ALA A 213 -3.88 2.72 3.51
C ALA A 213 -3.87 4.07 4.23
N ALA A 214 -5.06 4.61 4.47
CA ALA A 214 -5.21 5.88 5.20
C ALA A 214 -4.77 5.76 6.67
N GLU A 215 -4.93 4.57 7.24
CA GLU A 215 -4.60 4.25 8.63
C GLU A 215 -3.69 3.01 8.67
N ASP A 216 -2.75 2.97 9.60
CA ASP A 216 -1.84 1.84 9.82
C ASP A 216 -2.45 0.71 10.66
N THR A 217 -3.67 0.92 11.14
CA THR A 217 -4.37 0.02 12.06
C THR A 217 -5.81 -0.17 11.66
N VAL A 218 -6.22 -1.42 11.50
CA VAL A 218 -7.62 -1.82 11.26
C VAL A 218 -8.24 -2.21 12.59
N THR A 219 -9.32 -1.52 12.98
CA THR A 219 -10.01 -1.76 14.26
C THR A 219 -11.26 -2.60 14.06
N PHE A 220 -11.32 -3.74 14.74
CA PHE A 220 -12.53 -4.56 14.86
C PHE A 220 -13.17 -4.34 16.22
N THR A 221 -14.48 -4.13 16.23
CA THR A 221 -15.25 -3.96 17.45
C THR A 221 -16.16 -5.16 17.63
N GLN A 222 -16.06 -5.85 18.77
CA GLN A 222 -16.99 -6.91 19.12
C GLN A 222 -18.21 -6.29 19.82
N LYS A 223 -19.41 -6.55 19.30
CA LYS A 223 -20.65 -6.20 19.98
C LYS A 223 -20.96 -7.29 21.01
N PRO A 224 -21.09 -6.96 22.30
CA PRO A 224 -21.47 -7.94 23.30
C PRO A 224 -22.90 -8.41 23.06
N SER A 225 -23.15 -9.70 23.16
CA SER A 225 -24.47 -10.27 23.17
C SER A 225 -24.92 -10.50 24.61
N SER A 226 -26.18 -10.15 24.93
CA SER A 226 -26.81 -10.47 26.18
C SER A 226 -27.28 -11.93 26.29
N ASP A 227 -27.25 -12.67 25.17
CA ASP A 227 -27.74 -14.04 25.07
C ASP A 227 -26.54 -15.00 24.96
N GLU A 228 -26.48 -15.98 25.87
CA GLU A 228 -25.43 -17.02 25.89
C GLU A 228 -25.42 -17.83 24.58
N ALA A 229 -26.59 -18.02 23.93
CA ALA A 229 -26.67 -18.70 22.63
C ALA A 229 -26.08 -17.87 21.48
N GLN A 230 -26.08 -16.55 21.60
CA GLN A 230 -25.49 -15.63 20.60
C GLN A 230 -24.01 -15.31 20.88
N LYS A 231 -23.46 -15.71 22.02
CA LYS A 231 -22.01 -15.60 22.28
C LYS A 231 -21.19 -16.46 21.32
N ALA A 232 -21.79 -17.45 20.70
CA ALA A 232 -21.16 -18.28 19.66
C ALA A 232 -21.13 -17.59 18.28
N ASP A 233 -22.04 -16.63 18.03
CA ASP A 233 -21.97 -15.80 16.84
C ASP A 233 -21.14 -14.56 17.18
N THR A 234 -19.93 -14.58 16.70
CA THR A 234 -18.87 -13.65 17.04
C THR A 234 -19.16 -12.23 16.58
N GLY A 235 -20.12 -11.59 16.96
CA GLY A 235 -20.54 -10.21 16.62
C GLY A 235 -19.45 -9.16 16.36
N TRP A 236 -18.33 -9.58 15.70
CA TRP A 236 -17.30 -8.68 15.22
C TRP A 236 -17.84 -7.80 14.10
N THR A 237 -17.63 -6.50 14.21
CA THR A 237 -17.98 -5.60 13.13
C THR A 237 -17.03 -5.81 11.95
N LYS A 238 -17.56 -5.60 10.74
CA LYS A 238 -16.71 -5.42 9.56
C LYS A 238 -15.96 -4.10 9.71
N SER A 239 -14.72 -4.06 9.27
CA SER A 239 -13.91 -2.85 9.29
C SER A 239 -13.55 -2.43 7.88
N GLN A 240 -13.72 -1.16 7.54
CA GLN A 240 -13.32 -0.63 6.24
C GLN A 240 -11.87 -0.19 6.28
N ILE A 241 -11.13 -0.53 5.23
CA ILE A 241 -9.81 -0.01 4.94
C ILE A 241 -9.98 1.04 3.86
N SER A 242 -9.76 2.30 4.22
CA SER A 242 -9.75 3.41 3.29
C SER A 242 -8.36 3.57 2.68
N LEU A 243 -8.31 3.87 1.38
CA LEU A 243 -7.07 4.10 0.64
C LEU A 243 -6.92 5.57 0.31
N ARG A 244 -5.68 6.03 0.18
CA ARG A 244 -5.34 7.39 -0.24
C ARG A 244 -4.08 7.38 -1.10
N GLY A 245 -3.90 8.40 -1.91
CA GLY A 245 -2.78 8.56 -2.84
C GLY A 245 -3.27 8.84 -4.25
N THR A 246 -2.35 8.83 -5.20
CA THR A 246 -2.66 8.97 -6.63
C THR A 246 -2.77 7.59 -7.25
N GLU A 247 -3.94 7.27 -7.80
CA GLU A 247 -4.18 6.03 -8.54
C GLU A 247 -3.70 6.14 -9.99
N VAL A 248 -3.45 5.02 -10.63
CA VAL A 248 -3.34 4.93 -12.09
C VAL A 248 -4.64 4.39 -12.65
N ASN A 249 -5.30 5.16 -13.51
CA ASN A 249 -6.50 4.74 -14.24
C ASN A 249 -6.56 5.47 -15.58
N GLN A 250 -5.63 5.15 -16.46
CA GLN A 250 -5.48 5.83 -17.76
C GLN A 250 -4.85 4.91 -18.80
N GLY A 251 -5.19 5.14 -20.09
CA GLY A 251 -4.52 4.52 -21.23
C GLY A 251 -4.39 2.99 -21.17
N GLY A 252 -5.33 2.27 -20.55
CA GLY A 252 -5.27 0.83 -20.37
C GLY A 252 -4.51 0.35 -19.14
N TYR A 253 -3.87 1.25 -18.40
CA TYR A 253 -3.31 0.98 -17.06
C TYR A 253 -4.36 1.16 -15.98
N ARG A 254 -4.36 0.30 -14.99
CA ARG A 254 -5.21 0.39 -13.79
C ARG A 254 -4.45 -0.11 -12.57
N SER A 255 -4.42 0.69 -11.51
CA SER A 255 -3.85 0.26 -10.24
C SER A 255 -4.66 -0.89 -9.63
N LEU A 256 -3.96 -1.90 -9.12
CA LEU A 256 -4.55 -3.10 -8.54
C LEU A 256 -3.94 -3.39 -7.17
N LEU A 257 -4.79 -3.84 -6.25
CA LEU A 257 -4.47 -4.15 -4.86
C LEU A 257 -4.78 -5.62 -4.55
N GLY A 258 -3.80 -6.32 -3.99
CA GLY A 258 -4.00 -7.62 -3.32
C GLY A 258 -4.06 -7.43 -1.82
N ALA A 259 -5.01 -8.11 -1.15
CA ALA A 259 -5.16 -8.08 0.31
C ALA A 259 -5.06 -9.49 0.89
N PHE A 260 -4.25 -9.65 1.95
CA PHE A 260 -3.89 -10.94 2.52
C PHE A 260 -3.90 -10.90 4.05
N GLU A 261 -4.21 -12.03 4.67
CA GLU A 261 -3.78 -12.29 6.03
C GLU A 261 -2.25 -12.39 6.03
N TYR A 262 -1.60 -11.53 6.84
CA TYR A 262 -0.15 -11.53 6.95
C TYR A 262 0.36 -12.84 7.56
N GLY A 263 1.36 -13.43 6.94
CA GLY A 263 1.96 -14.69 7.36
C GLY A 263 3.28 -14.50 8.09
N ALA A 264 4.25 -13.90 7.41
CA ALA A 264 5.60 -13.71 7.96
C ALA A 264 6.34 -12.54 7.29
N SER A 265 7.38 -12.07 7.99
CA SER A 265 8.46 -11.26 7.42
C SER A 265 9.77 -12.03 7.45
N VAL A 266 10.63 -11.74 6.50
CA VAL A 266 12.01 -12.25 6.46
C VAL A 266 12.96 -11.07 6.50
N ASP A 267 13.96 -11.16 7.37
CA ASP A 267 14.94 -10.10 7.53
C ASP A 267 15.79 -9.93 6.26
N ARG A 268 16.10 -8.68 5.95
CA ARG A 268 16.96 -8.38 4.81
C ARG A 268 18.36 -8.93 5.03
N VAL A 269 18.80 -9.79 4.13
CA VAL A 269 20.21 -10.21 4.07
C VAL A 269 21.01 -9.07 3.42
N ALA A 270 21.98 -8.53 4.15
CA ALA A 270 22.84 -7.49 3.62
C ALA A 270 23.64 -8.02 2.43
N PRO A 271 23.68 -7.32 1.28
CA PRO A 271 24.51 -7.73 0.15
C PRO A 271 25.98 -7.71 0.57
N THR A 272 26.67 -8.80 0.33
CA THR A 272 28.12 -8.87 0.47
C THR A 272 28.78 -8.44 -0.85
N SER A 273 30.07 -8.12 -0.84
CA SER A 273 30.81 -7.82 -2.07
C SER A 273 30.87 -8.98 -3.07
N LEU A 274 30.50 -10.18 -2.63
CA LEU A 274 30.41 -11.39 -3.43
C LEU A 274 28.97 -11.77 -3.81
N SER A 275 27.95 -11.05 -3.29
CA SER A 275 26.55 -11.32 -3.62
C SER A 275 26.27 -10.94 -5.07
N LEU A 276 25.74 -11.87 -5.83
CA LEU A 276 25.21 -11.59 -7.16
C LEU A 276 23.93 -10.76 -7.03
N ASN A 277 23.66 -9.89 -8.00
CA ASN A 277 22.43 -9.09 -8.03
C ASN A 277 21.15 -9.94 -7.95
N SER A 278 21.17 -11.14 -8.54
CA SER A 278 20.06 -12.09 -8.49
C SER A 278 19.70 -12.52 -7.07
N ASN A 279 20.70 -12.68 -6.19
CA ASN A 279 20.49 -13.06 -4.79
C ASN A 279 19.77 -11.98 -4.00
N VAL A 280 20.13 -10.72 -4.23
CA VAL A 280 19.46 -9.56 -3.62
C VAL A 280 18.00 -9.47 -4.07
N LYS A 281 17.74 -9.77 -5.36
CA LYS A 281 16.38 -9.77 -5.95
C LYS A 281 15.50 -10.92 -5.45
N ALA A 282 16.06 -12.03 -4.97
CA ALA A 282 15.34 -13.16 -4.41
C ALA A 282 15.14 -13.09 -2.89
N ASN A 283 15.55 -12.01 -2.24
CA ASN A 283 15.44 -11.84 -0.78
C ASN A 283 14.00 -11.46 -0.39
N LEU A 284 13.26 -12.40 0.21
CA LEU A 284 11.88 -12.23 0.66
C LEU A 284 11.78 -11.11 1.70
N GLN A 285 10.68 -10.35 1.66
CA GLN A 285 10.35 -9.31 2.64
C GLN A 285 9.11 -9.69 3.45
N TYR A 286 7.95 -9.77 2.80
CA TYR A 286 6.68 -10.14 3.41
C TYR A 286 6.00 -11.24 2.61
N VAL A 287 5.30 -12.12 3.32
CA VAL A 287 4.42 -13.11 2.72
C VAL A 287 3.08 -13.13 3.45
N GLY A 288 2.02 -13.45 2.72
CA GLY A 288 0.67 -13.58 3.26
C GLY A 288 -0.17 -14.53 2.42
N ALA A 289 -1.31 -14.94 2.97
CA ALA A 289 -2.26 -15.79 2.26
C ALA A 289 -3.66 -15.18 2.28
N SER A 290 -4.44 -15.44 1.24
CA SER A 290 -5.86 -15.09 1.18
C SER A 290 -6.67 -16.17 0.47
N SER A 291 -7.94 -16.29 0.83
CA SER A 291 -8.92 -17.15 0.18
C SER A 291 -10.21 -16.39 -0.01
N ASP A 292 -10.84 -16.54 -1.17
CA ASP A 292 -12.16 -15.97 -1.43
C ASP A 292 -13.32 -16.91 -1.05
N ALA A 293 -13.02 -18.11 -0.52
CA ALA A 293 -14.04 -19.05 -0.05
C ALA A 293 -15.03 -18.47 0.97
N PRO A 294 -14.59 -17.68 2.00
CA PRO A 294 -15.52 -17.02 2.91
C PRO A 294 -16.41 -15.98 2.22
N ALA A 295 -15.85 -15.22 1.28
CA ALA A 295 -16.59 -14.21 0.52
C ALA A 295 -17.64 -14.85 -0.40
N LEU A 296 -17.28 -15.94 -1.09
CA LEU A 296 -18.21 -16.73 -1.90
C LEU A 296 -19.36 -17.28 -1.07
N LYS A 297 -19.05 -17.88 0.09
CA LYS A 297 -20.06 -18.36 1.04
C LYS A 297 -20.99 -17.24 1.52
N ALA A 298 -20.42 -16.08 1.88
CA ALA A 298 -21.20 -14.92 2.33
C ALA A 298 -22.11 -14.36 1.24
N ALA A 299 -21.74 -14.51 -0.03
CA ALA A 299 -22.55 -14.16 -1.19
C ALA A 299 -23.56 -15.24 -1.61
N GLY A 300 -23.66 -16.34 -0.87
CA GLY A 300 -24.55 -17.48 -1.19
C GLY A 300 -24.02 -18.43 -2.27
N GLY A 301 -22.75 -18.33 -2.63
CA GLY A 301 -22.06 -19.23 -3.56
C GLY A 301 -21.44 -20.43 -2.86
N ASN A 302 -20.79 -21.30 -3.65
CA ASN A 302 -20.10 -22.47 -3.14
C ASN A 302 -18.65 -22.10 -2.74
N ALA A 303 -18.32 -22.24 -1.46
CA ALA A 303 -16.99 -21.99 -0.93
C ALA A 303 -15.90 -22.85 -1.58
N ASP A 304 -16.24 -24.07 -2.04
CA ASP A 304 -15.29 -25.00 -2.66
C ASP A 304 -14.81 -24.55 -4.04
N ASP A 305 -15.54 -23.60 -4.68
CA ASP A 305 -15.10 -22.96 -5.93
C ASP A 305 -14.08 -21.83 -5.71
N GLY A 306 -13.69 -21.62 -4.46
CA GLY A 306 -12.72 -20.60 -4.07
C GLY A 306 -11.30 -20.86 -4.58
N THR A 307 -10.50 -19.81 -4.48
CA THR A 307 -9.08 -19.79 -4.86
C THR A 307 -8.25 -19.41 -3.66
N LEU A 308 -7.18 -20.16 -3.43
CA LEU A 308 -6.13 -19.85 -2.46
C LEU A 308 -5.05 -19.02 -3.16
N ARG A 309 -4.64 -17.93 -2.53
CA ARG A 309 -3.66 -16.98 -3.06
C ARG A 309 -2.57 -16.70 -2.03
N PHE A 310 -1.34 -16.57 -2.51
CA PHE A 310 -0.17 -16.22 -1.71
C PHE A 310 0.43 -14.94 -2.26
N GLY A 311 0.42 -13.89 -1.44
CA GLY A 311 1.05 -12.60 -1.73
C GLY A 311 2.48 -12.60 -1.22
N ILE A 312 3.42 -12.18 -2.07
CA ILE A 312 4.85 -12.20 -1.80
C ILE A 312 5.44 -10.85 -2.17
N SER A 313 6.30 -10.29 -1.30
CA SER A 313 7.16 -9.17 -1.63
C SER A 313 8.62 -9.48 -1.33
N THR A 314 9.53 -8.81 -2.05
CA THR A 314 10.98 -8.89 -1.84
C THR A 314 11.58 -7.54 -1.46
N TRP A 315 12.78 -7.56 -0.89
CA TRP A 315 13.52 -6.37 -0.51
C TRP A 315 14.10 -5.59 -1.69
N ALA A 316 14.20 -6.21 -2.85
CA ALA A 316 14.69 -5.58 -4.06
C ALA A 316 13.79 -5.91 -5.25
N ASN A 317 13.84 -5.04 -6.29
CA ASN A 317 13.15 -5.25 -7.55
C ASN A 317 13.82 -6.35 -8.38
N TRP A 318 13.02 -7.15 -9.07
CA TRP A 318 13.48 -7.98 -10.20
C TRP A 318 12.98 -7.42 -11.52
N ASP A 319 13.73 -7.68 -12.59
CA ASP A 319 13.32 -7.24 -13.93
C ASP A 319 12.20 -8.14 -14.47
N VAL A 320 12.37 -9.44 -14.35
CA VAL A 320 11.37 -10.46 -14.68
C VAL A 320 11.59 -11.71 -13.82
N VAL A 321 10.51 -12.27 -13.32
CA VAL A 321 10.56 -13.58 -12.66
C VAL A 321 10.86 -14.63 -13.74
N SER A 322 11.98 -15.31 -13.59
CA SER A 322 12.49 -16.23 -14.58
C SER A 322 13.43 -17.27 -13.92
N TYR A 323 14.29 -17.90 -14.70
CA TYR A 323 15.33 -18.80 -14.19
C TYR A 323 16.27 -18.15 -13.19
N GLU A 324 16.48 -16.83 -13.25
CA GLU A 324 17.34 -16.15 -12.30
C GLU A 324 16.73 -16.10 -10.89
N ASN A 325 15.43 -15.91 -10.80
CA ASN A 325 14.70 -15.84 -9.55
C ASN A 325 13.44 -16.72 -9.63
N THR A 326 13.42 -17.78 -8.87
CA THR A 326 12.27 -18.69 -8.79
C THR A 326 11.67 -18.63 -7.40
N PHE A 327 10.36 -18.41 -7.34
CA PHE A 327 9.58 -18.42 -6.11
C PHE A 327 8.79 -19.72 -6.02
N THR A 328 8.82 -20.32 -4.84
CA THR A 328 8.11 -21.57 -4.56
C THR A 328 7.25 -21.40 -3.32
N VAL A 329 5.97 -21.77 -3.41
CA VAL A 329 5.10 -21.95 -2.25
C VAL A 329 4.87 -23.45 -2.07
N GLU A 330 5.32 -23.99 -0.96
CA GLU A 330 5.03 -25.35 -0.54
C GLU A 330 3.80 -25.36 0.37
N ILE A 331 2.89 -26.30 0.14
CA ILE A 331 1.62 -26.40 0.84
C ILE A 331 1.53 -27.82 1.45
N ASP A 332 1.36 -27.85 2.76
CA ASP A 332 1.10 -29.05 3.57
C ASP A 332 -0.37 -29.02 4.00
N THR A 333 -1.15 -29.97 3.52
CA THR A 333 -2.61 -30.03 3.72
C THR A 333 -3.03 -30.95 4.85
N ASP A 334 -2.11 -31.73 5.42
CA ASP A 334 -2.38 -32.69 6.50
C ASP A 334 -1.62 -32.39 7.81
N GLY A 335 -0.76 -31.36 7.82
CA GLY A 335 -0.03 -30.89 9.00
C GLY A 335 1.18 -31.76 9.38
N ASN A 336 1.69 -32.58 8.47
CA ASN A 336 2.81 -33.48 8.72
C ASN A 336 4.19 -32.82 8.52
N ASN A 337 4.26 -31.53 8.21
CA ASN A 337 5.45 -30.75 7.88
C ASN A 337 6.16 -31.18 6.59
N ARG A 338 5.43 -31.77 5.66
CA ARG A 338 5.89 -32.12 4.32
C ARG A 338 4.91 -31.53 3.30
N ALA A 339 5.45 -31.02 2.22
CA ALA A 339 4.61 -30.48 1.16
C ALA A 339 3.84 -31.58 0.43
N ASP A 340 2.53 -31.42 0.29
CA ASP A 340 1.68 -32.20 -0.61
C ASP A 340 1.62 -31.57 -2.00
N TYR A 341 1.72 -30.24 -2.05
CA TYR A 341 1.68 -29.44 -3.27
C TYR A 341 2.78 -28.38 -3.29
N LYS A 342 3.15 -27.98 -4.51
CA LYS A 342 4.06 -26.86 -4.76
C LYS A 342 3.49 -25.96 -5.86
N LEU A 343 3.47 -24.66 -5.61
CA LEU A 343 3.34 -23.63 -6.64
C LEU A 343 4.74 -23.10 -6.94
N VAL A 344 5.11 -23.02 -8.22
CA VAL A 344 6.43 -22.59 -8.65
C VAL A 344 6.27 -21.56 -9.77
N THR A 345 6.96 -20.42 -9.65
CA THR A 345 7.04 -19.49 -10.79
C THR A 345 7.86 -20.12 -11.91
N ASP A 346 7.32 -20.16 -13.11
CA ASP A 346 7.95 -20.77 -14.27
C ASP A 346 7.59 -20.03 -15.57
N ARG A 347 8.19 -20.40 -16.67
CA ARG A 347 7.91 -19.88 -18.00
C ARG A 347 7.49 -21.02 -18.92
N ALA A 348 6.38 -20.81 -19.61
CA ALA A 348 5.99 -21.70 -20.69
C ALA A 348 6.61 -21.26 -22.02
N LYS A 349 7.01 -22.20 -22.84
CA LYS A 349 7.56 -21.91 -24.18
C LYS A 349 6.50 -21.16 -25.02
N GLY A 350 6.90 -20.05 -25.62
CA GLY A 350 6.04 -19.22 -26.45
C GLY A 350 5.36 -18.07 -25.71
N LEU A 351 5.34 -18.05 -24.38
CA LEU A 351 4.84 -16.92 -23.60
C LEU A 351 5.97 -15.95 -23.24
N ASP A 352 5.65 -14.66 -23.26
CA ASP A 352 6.56 -13.57 -22.88
C ASP A 352 6.44 -13.17 -21.40
N TYR A 353 5.60 -13.85 -20.63
CA TYR A 353 5.44 -13.61 -19.20
C TYR A 353 5.49 -14.93 -18.39
N PRO A 354 5.81 -14.85 -17.09
CA PRO A 354 5.87 -16.02 -16.24
C PRO A 354 4.47 -16.56 -15.87
N LEU A 355 4.42 -17.84 -15.58
CA LEU A 355 3.27 -18.56 -15.06
C LEU A 355 3.54 -19.09 -13.66
N VAL A 356 2.48 -19.56 -13.01
CA VAL A 356 2.53 -20.36 -11.79
C VAL A 356 2.23 -21.80 -12.16
N ARG A 357 3.17 -22.71 -11.93
CA ARG A 357 3.00 -24.13 -12.17
C ARG A 357 2.64 -24.83 -10.87
N LEU A 358 1.59 -25.64 -10.88
CA LEU A 358 1.18 -26.47 -9.76
C LEU A 358 1.71 -27.87 -9.91
N TYR A 359 2.37 -28.36 -8.86
CA TYR A 359 2.79 -29.74 -8.70
C TYR A 359 2.13 -30.37 -7.48
N GLY A 360 1.85 -31.67 -7.55
CA GLY A 360 1.42 -32.49 -6.42
C GLY A 360 2.35 -33.71 -6.25
N TYR A 361 2.47 -34.19 -5.02
CA TYR A 361 3.21 -35.44 -4.75
C TYR A 361 2.27 -36.62 -4.90
N LYS A 362 2.59 -37.54 -5.84
CA LYS A 362 1.91 -38.84 -6.03
C LYS A 362 2.91 -40.00 -5.86
N ASN A 363 2.68 -40.83 -4.87
CA ASN A 363 3.59 -41.95 -4.56
C ASN A 363 5.07 -41.53 -4.37
N GLY A 364 5.27 -40.36 -3.76
CA GLY A 364 6.60 -39.78 -3.53
C GLY A 364 7.22 -39.06 -4.74
N ASN A 365 6.57 -39.06 -5.89
CA ASN A 365 7.02 -38.36 -7.10
C ASN A 365 6.27 -37.04 -7.29
N LEU A 366 7.01 -36.01 -7.69
CA LEU A 366 6.46 -34.72 -8.05
C LEU A 366 5.82 -34.82 -9.44
N VAL A 367 4.52 -34.51 -9.54
CA VAL A 367 3.74 -34.60 -10.78
C VAL A 367 3.12 -33.22 -11.04
N GLU A 368 3.27 -32.71 -12.25
CA GLU A 368 2.61 -31.48 -12.68
C GLU A 368 1.10 -31.69 -12.80
N LEU A 369 0.33 -30.75 -12.25
CA LEU A 369 -1.14 -30.77 -12.22
C LEU A 369 -1.76 -29.67 -13.08
N GLY A 370 -1.08 -28.55 -13.31
CA GLY A 370 -1.58 -27.45 -14.12
C GLY A 370 -0.79 -26.17 -14.06
N TYR A 371 -1.27 -25.19 -14.80
CA TYR A 371 -0.71 -23.83 -14.86
C TYR A 371 -1.76 -22.80 -14.47
N TYR A 372 -1.31 -21.75 -13.80
CA TYR A 372 -2.14 -20.59 -13.45
C TYR A 372 -1.43 -19.31 -13.85
N PRO A 373 -2.17 -18.22 -14.08
CA PRO A 373 -1.55 -16.93 -14.37
C PRO A 373 -0.84 -16.38 -13.14
N LEU A 374 0.33 -15.80 -13.33
CA LEU A 374 0.93 -14.97 -12.29
C LEU A 374 0.02 -13.78 -11.99
N ASN A 375 -0.10 -13.39 -10.73
CA ASN A 375 -1.00 -12.34 -10.23
C ASN A 375 -2.50 -12.59 -10.52
N GLY A 376 -2.88 -13.84 -10.81
CA GLY A 376 -4.28 -14.26 -10.89
C GLY A 376 -5.04 -13.88 -12.17
N ALA A 377 -4.40 -13.27 -13.17
CA ALA A 377 -5.09 -12.78 -14.37
C ALA A 377 -4.69 -13.48 -15.65
N TRP A 378 -5.69 -13.99 -16.39
CA TRP A 378 -5.60 -14.20 -17.82
C TRP A 378 -6.20 -13.00 -18.56
N GLY A 379 -5.79 -12.78 -19.80
CA GLY A 379 -6.35 -11.74 -20.65
C GLY A 379 -5.50 -10.49 -20.79
N ASP A 380 -6.09 -9.42 -21.33
CA ASP A 380 -5.42 -8.14 -21.58
C ASP A 380 -5.46 -7.23 -20.35
N VAL A 381 -4.85 -7.71 -19.26
CA VAL A 381 -4.76 -6.98 -18.00
C VAL A 381 -3.30 -6.81 -17.62
N ASP A 382 -2.90 -5.56 -17.35
CA ASP A 382 -1.60 -5.29 -16.76
C ASP A 382 -1.67 -5.53 -15.25
N THR A 383 -0.87 -6.47 -14.75
CA THR A 383 -0.71 -6.73 -13.32
C THR A 383 0.70 -6.41 -12.82
N ASN A 384 1.45 -5.64 -13.64
CA ASN A 384 2.81 -5.18 -13.32
C ASN A 384 3.76 -6.32 -12.94
N MET A 385 3.89 -7.32 -13.81
CA MET A 385 4.72 -8.53 -13.55
C MET A 385 6.22 -8.30 -13.69
N MET A 386 6.64 -7.20 -14.33
CA MET A 386 8.02 -6.87 -14.66
C MET A 386 8.44 -5.59 -13.93
N ASP A 387 9.73 -5.44 -13.65
CA ASP A 387 10.27 -4.31 -12.89
C ASP A 387 9.51 -4.08 -11.57
N THR A 388 9.35 -5.14 -10.80
CA THR A 388 8.55 -5.16 -9.58
C THR A 388 9.23 -5.94 -8.47
N ASN A 389 8.71 -5.80 -7.25
CA ASN A 389 9.11 -6.59 -6.08
C ASN A 389 7.93 -7.29 -5.41
N THR A 390 6.80 -7.38 -6.09
CA THR A 390 5.58 -8.05 -5.59
C THR A 390 5.03 -9.04 -6.62
N LEU A 391 4.56 -10.18 -6.14
CA LEU A 391 3.85 -11.17 -6.96
C LEU A 391 2.79 -11.89 -6.15
N ILE A 392 1.83 -12.49 -6.88
CA ILE A 392 0.76 -13.30 -6.29
C ILE A 392 0.72 -14.65 -7.03
N MET A 393 0.81 -15.72 -6.26
CA MET A 393 0.69 -17.08 -6.76
C MET A 393 -0.62 -17.67 -6.27
N SER A 394 -1.39 -18.32 -7.16
CA SER A 394 -2.73 -18.79 -6.83
C SER A 394 -3.02 -20.16 -7.41
N ALA A 395 -3.89 -20.93 -6.71
CA ALA A 395 -4.50 -22.15 -7.22
C ALA A 395 -5.94 -22.28 -6.71
N PRO A 396 -6.87 -22.85 -7.51
CA PRO A 396 -8.20 -23.24 -7.03
C PRO A 396 -8.10 -24.22 -5.87
N LEU A 397 -8.95 -24.05 -4.84
CA LEU A 397 -8.97 -24.95 -3.67
C LEU A 397 -9.19 -26.40 -4.05
N LYS A 398 -10.06 -26.64 -5.03
CA LYS A 398 -10.36 -28.00 -5.55
C LYS A 398 -9.13 -28.70 -6.14
N ASP A 399 -8.23 -27.95 -6.76
CA ASP A 399 -7.02 -28.52 -7.38
C ASP A 399 -5.95 -28.87 -6.33
N LEU A 400 -6.11 -28.36 -5.11
CA LEU A 400 -5.37 -28.67 -3.90
C LEU A 400 -6.07 -29.74 -3.02
N GLY A 401 -7.20 -30.31 -3.49
CA GLY A 401 -7.98 -31.29 -2.72
C GLY A 401 -8.66 -30.73 -1.48
N LEU A 402 -8.80 -29.40 -1.38
CA LEU A 402 -9.39 -28.73 -0.23
C LEU A 402 -10.88 -28.48 -0.44
N THR A 403 -11.69 -28.82 0.57
CA THR A 403 -13.14 -28.62 0.53
C THR A 403 -13.64 -28.06 1.86
N SER A 404 -14.76 -27.37 1.81
CA SER A 404 -15.43 -26.83 3.01
C SER A 404 -15.93 -27.93 3.96
N ALA A 405 -16.16 -29.15 3.47
CA ALA A 405 -16.59 -30.28 4.26
C ALA A 405 -15.50 -30.80 5.21
N ASN A 406 -14.24 -30.72 4.82
CA ASN A 406 -13.10 -31.13 5.66
C ASN A 406 -12.43 -29.92 6.36
N ASN A 407 -12.71 -28.69 5.93
CA ASN A 407 -12.24 -27.42 6.50
C ASN A 407 -10.81 -27.52 7.13
N PRO A 408 -9.80 -27.98 6.38
CA PRO A 408 -8.52 -28.31 6.95
C PRO A 408 -7.75 -27.06 7.39
N ASP A 409 -7.00 -27.20 8.48
CA ASP A 409 -5.89 -26.31 8.78
C ASP A 409 -4.74 -26.72 7.88
N ILE A 410 -4.27 -25.83 7.02
CA ILE A 410 -3.09 -26.05 6.19
C ILE A 410 -1.88 -25.33 6.76
N GLN A 411 -0.70 -25.73 6.30
CA GLN A 411 0.52 -24.97 6.48
C GLN A 411 1.11 -24.64 5.11
N TYR A 412 1.74 -23.49 4.99
CA TYR A 412 2.50 -23.15 3.80
C TYR A 412 3.84 -22.53 4.19
N ARG A 413 4.81 -22.64 3.32
CA ARG A 413 6.07 -21.90 3.41
C ARG A 413 6.45 -21.38 2.03
N VAL A 414 7.18 -20.27 2.02
CA VAL A 414 7.63 -19.62 0.79
C VAL A 414 9.14 -19.63 0.77
N SER A 415 9.70 -19.99 -0.36
CA SER A 415 11.13 -19.89 -0.62
C SER A 415 11.41 -19.21 -1.95
N ALA A 416 12.58 -18.57 -2.02
CA ALA A 416 13.10 -17.98 -3.23
C ALA A 416 14.50 -18.54 -3.51
N THR A 417 14.73 -18.90 -4.76
CA THR A 417 15.99 -19.47 -5.24
C THR A 417 16.52 -18.67 -6.42
N THR A 418 17.82 -18.73 -6.67
CA THR A 418 18.43 -18.25 -7.92
C THR A 418 19.19 -19.38 -8.59
N GLN A 419 19.37 -19.29 -9.92
CA GLN A 419 20.14 -20.30 -10.65
C GLN A 419 21.64 -20.27 -10.35
N TYR A 420 22.12 -19.23 -9.69
CA TYR A 420 23.55 -19.02 -9.41
C TYR A 420 23.95 -19.47 -8.00
N GLU A 421 23.00 -19.85 -7.16
CA GLU A 421 23.27 -20.42 -5.84
C GLU A 421 22.54 -21.73 -5.62
N TRP A 422 23.20 -22.66 -4.91
CA TRP A 422 22.61 -23.94 -4.54
C TRP A 422 21.76 -23.76 -3.27
N GLY A 423 20.48 -24.14 -3.35
CA GLY A 423 19.54 -24.04 -2.24
C GLY A 423 18.71 -22.76 -2.24
N ASN A 424 17.98 -22.55 -1.14
CA ASN A 424 17.15 -21.38 -0.97
C ASN A 424 17.99 -20.15 -0.59
N VAL A 425 17.82 -19.06 -1.28
CA VAL A 425 18.43 -17.75 -0.92
C VAL A 425 17.71 -17.17 0.28
N SER A 426 16.38 -17.34 0.33
CA SER A 426 15.52 -16.81 1.37
C SER A 426 14.31 -17.72 1.51
N GLU A 427 13.89 -17.99 2.75
CA GLU A 427 12.71 -18.81 3.01
C GLU A 427 12.02 -18.43 4.33
N THR A 428 10.73 -18.73 4.42
CA THR A 428 9.95 -18.64 5.67
C THR A 428 9.95 -19.99 6.40
N GLY A 429 9.59 -20.00 7.69
CA GLY A 429 9.10 -21.20 8.34
C GLY A 429 7.71 -21.63 7.81
N TRP A 430 7.19 -22.74 8.34
CA TRP A 430 5.81 -23.14 8.11
C TRP A 430 4.84 -22.18 8.78
N ILE A 431 3.85 -21.70 8.00
CA ILE A 431 2.84 -20.72 8.40
C ILE A 431 1.48 -21.40 8.34
N LYS A 432 0.76 -21.41 9.45
CA LYS A 432 -0.61 -21.97 9.52
C LYS A 432 -1.61 -21.04 8.86
N TYR A 433 -2.55 -21.60 8.11
CA TYR A 433 -3.62 -20.87 7.47
C TYR A 433 -4.90 -21.73 7.35
N ARG A 434 -6.07 -21.09 7.38
CA ARG A 434 -7.39 -21.73 7.26
C ARG A 434 -8.13 -21.21 6.04
N PRO A 435 -8.09 -21.87 4.90
CA PRO A 435 -8.67 -21.34 3.66
C PRO A 435 -10.17 -21.03 3.73
N PHE A 436 -10.94 -21.79 4.49
CA PHE A 436 -12.38 -21.63 4.62
C PHE A 436 -12.83 -20.75 5.81
N SER A 437 -11.94 -20.54 6.77
CA SER A 437 -12.18 -19.71 7.96
C SER A 437 -10.90 -18.99 8.42
N PRO A 438 -10.29 -18.16 7.54
CA PRO A 438 -9.05 -17.45 7.87
C PRO A 438 -9.28 -16.45 9.01
N LYS A 439 -8.24 -16.06 9.71
CA LYS A 439 -8.33 -15.02 10.74
C LYS A 439 -8.81 -13.70 10.16
N LEU A 440 -8.34 -13.37 8.95
CA LEU A 440 -8.74 -12.21 8.18
C LEU A 440 -9.12 -12.62 6.76
N TRP A 441 -10.22 -12.10 6.27
CA TRP A 441 -10.55 -12.15 4.85
C TRP A 441 -11.11 -10.82 4.38
N PHE A 442 -11.11 -10.60 3.08
CA PHE A 442 -11.40 -9.30 2.50
C PHE A 442 -12.49 -9.43 1.46
N SER A 443 -13.34 -8.39 1.40
CA SER A 443 -14.32 -8.20 0.34
C SER A 443 -14.31 -6.73 -0.08
N GLY A 444 -14.78 -6.45 -1.28
CA GLY A 444 -14.82 -5.09 -1.79
C GLY A 444 -15.21 -5.07 -3.25
N ASP A 445 -15.01 -3.93 -3.88
CA ASP A 445 -15.24 -3.79 -5.31
C ASP A 445 -14.34 -4.78 -6.06
N SER A 446 -14.97 -5.59 -6.93
CA SER A 446 -14.23 -6.54 -7.75
C SER A 446 -13.61 -5.80 -8.94
N SER A 447 -12.31 -5.98 -9.15
CA SER A 447 -11.69 -5.66 -10.43
C SER A 447 -12.04 -6.73 -11.49
N ALA A 448 -11.73 -6.46 -12.74
CA ALA A 448 -11.79 -7.48 -13.80
C ALA A 448 -10.82 -8.67 -13.57
N VAL A 449 -9.96 -8.57 -12.56
CA VAL A 449 -8.95 -9.57 -12.18
C VAL A 449 -9.40 -10.27 -10.92
N ALA A 450 -9.67 -11.56 -10.99
CA ALA A 450 -10.15 -12.35 -9.87
C ALA A 450 -9.21 -12.26 -8.64
N GLY A 451 -9.78 -11.87 -7.50
CA GLY A 451 -9.06 -11.77 -6.22
C GLY A 451 -8.21 -10.52 -6.03
N LEU A 452 -8.26 -9.57 -6.97
CA LEU A 452 -7.68 -8.24 -6.82
C LEU A 452 -8.78 -7.18 -6.72
N HIS A 453 -8.46 -6.07 -6.09
CA HIS A 453 -9.32 -4.90 -5.95
C HIS A 453 -8.73 -3.72 -6.73
N PRO A 454 -9.55 -2.76 -7.20
CA PRO A 454 -9.02 -1.49 -7.68
C PRO A 454 -8.20 -0.83 -6.57
N ASP A 455 -7.01 -0.37 -6.88
CA ASP A 455 -6.17 0.38 -5.94
C ASP A 455 -6.43 1.87 -6.13
N ALA A 456 -7.53 2.34 -5.58
CA ALA A 456 -8.08 3.68 -5.76
C ALA A 456 -8.63 4.23 -4.45
N SER A 457 -8.66 5.55 -4.32
CA SER A 457 -9.23 6.23 -3.15
C SER A 457 -10.75 6.02 -3.02
N SER A 458 -11.43 5.67 -4.13
CA SER A 458 -12.86 5.32 -4.16
C SER A 458 -13.14 3.86 -3.79
N THR A 459 -12.11 3.01 -3.66
CA THR A 459 -12.28 1.59 -3.35
C THR A 459 -12.77 1.38 -1.94
N THR A 460 -13.83 0.58 -1.81
CA THR A 460 -14.34 0.12 -0.53
C THR A 460 -13.79 -1.28 -0.25
N LEU A 461 -12.62 -1.34 0.40
CA LEU A 461 -12.07 -2.60 0.88
C LEU A 461 -12.57 -2.87 2.30
N THR A 462 -13.28 -3.97 2.50
CA THR A 462 -13.81 -4.37 3.79
C THR A 462 -13.03 -5.57 4.33
N ALA A 463 -12.46 -5.40 5.50
CA ALA A 463 -11.85 -6.48 6.26
C ALA A 463 -12.88 -7.17 7.17
N HIS A 464 -12.80 -8.48 7.24
CA HIS A 464 -13.67 -9.34 8.05
C HIS A 464 -12.84 -10.22 8.98
N ARG A 465 -13.39 -10.51 10.14
CA ARG A 465 -12.87 -11.50 11.08
C ARG A 465 -13.72 -12.77 10.99
N SER A 466 -13.10 -13.93 10.92
CA SER A 466 -13.85 -15.18 11.06
C SER A 466 -14.11 -15.51 12.53
N ALA A 467 -15.21 -16.19 12.77
CA ALA A 467 -15.67 -16.58 14.10
C ALA A 467 -14.65 -17.38 14.89
N ASP A 468 -14.07 -18.37 14.25
CA ASP A 468 -13.17 -19.35 14.86
C ASP A 468 -11.73 -18.81 15.01
N ALA A 469 -11.51 -17.57 14.62
CA ALA A 469 -10.17 -16.96 14.59
C ALA A 469 -9.77 -16.28 15.89
N ILE A 470 -10.64 -16.31 16.91
CA ILE A 470 -10.37 -15.66 18.19
C ILE A 470 -9.52 -16.60 19.04
N PRO A 471 -8.28 -16.23 19.41
CA PRO A 471 -7.64 -16.85 20.54
C PRO A 471 -8.52 -16.59 21.76
N ALA A 472 -8.83 -17.61 22.54
CA ALA A 472 -9.40 -17.40 23.87
C ALA A 472 -8.52 -16.37 24.60
N LEU A 473 -9.15 -15.38 25.26
CA LEU A 473 -8.42 -14.41 26.08
C LEU A 473 -7.44 -15.14 26.99
N GLY A 474 -6.13 -15.03 26.73
CA GLY A 474 -5.09 -15.70 27.50
C GLY A 474 -4.12 -16.57 26.70
N GLU A 475 -4.38 -16.89 25.43
CA GLU A 475 -3.37 -17.52 24.57
C GLU A 475 -2.46 -16.43 23.98
N SER A 476 -1.16 -16.53 24.25
CA SER A 476 -0.12 -15.63 23.72
C SER A 476 0.10 -15.89 22.22
N GLY A 477 -0.87 -15.48 21.41
CA GLY A 477 -0.78 -15.49 19.94
C GLY A 477 -0.35 -14.13 19.44
N THR A 478 0.52 -14.09 18.44
CA THR A 478 0.83 -12.86 17.71
C THR A 478 -0.47 -12.30 17.12
N PRO A 479 -0.81 -11.03 17.35
CA PRO A 479 -2.00 -10.42 16.77
C PRO A 479 -2.00 -10.60 15.25
N ALA A 480 -3.16 -10.91 14.66
CA ALA A 480 -3.28 -10.97 13.21
C ALA A 480 -2.92 -9.59 12.62
N LYS A 481 -2.34 -9.60 11.43
CA LYS A 481 -2.02 -8.40 10.66
C LYS A 481 -2.55 -8.57 9.24
N ALA A 482 -2.78 -7.47 8.54
CA ALA A 482 -3.09 -7.50 7.12
C ALA A 482 -1.85 -7.15 6.30
N LEU A 483 -1.68 -7.79 5.16
CA LEU A 483 -0.69 -7.44 4.16
C LEU A 483 -1.42 -6.92 2.92
N LEU A 484 -1.10 -5.71 2.50
CA LEU A 484 -1.56 -5.12 1.26
C LEU A 484 -0.42 -5.11 0.24
N LEU A 485 -0.71 -5.51 -1.00
CA LEU A 485 0.23 -5.44 -2.12
C LEU A 485 -0.34 -4.49 -3.18
N HIS A 486 0.26 -3.31 -3.30
CA HIS A 486 -0.06 -2.28 -4.29
C HIS A 486 0.73 -2.56 -5.56
N LEU A 487 0.18 -3.33 -6.50
CA LEU A 487 0.93 -3.87 -7.64
C LEU A 487 1.51 -2.79 -8.56
N HIS A 488 0.90 -1.61 -8.62
CA HIS A 488 1.30 -0.52 -9.52
C HIS A 488 1.96 0.66 -8.83
N ASN A 489 2.20 0.60 -7.52
CA ASN A 489 2.96 1.66 -6.86
C ASN A 489 4.37 1.75 -7.44
N GLY A 490 4.92 2.95 -7.45
CA GLY A 490 6.32 3.16 -7.77
C GLY A 490 7.21 2.35 -6.84
N THR A 491 8.37 1.94 -7.34
CA THR A 491 9.32 1.08 -6.62
C THR A 491 9.79 1.71 -5.31
N GLY A 492 9.91 3.05 -5.27
CA GLY A 492 10.51 3.76 -4.15
C GLY A 492 12.02 3.46 -4.01
N ASP A 493 12.62 3.91 -2.92
CA ASP A 493 14.03 3.64 -2.63
C ASP A 493 14.16 2.27 -1.93
N LEU A 494 14.40 1.22 -2.69
CA LEU A 494 14.72 -0.11 -2.18
C LEU A 494 16.21 -0.25 -1.79
N SER A 495 17.05 0.76 -2.05
CA SER A 495 18.49 0.72 -1.79
C SER A 495 18.87 1.07 -0.34
N GLY A 496 17.95 1.61 0.44
CA GLY A 496 18.21 2.10 1.80
C GLY A 496 18.72 1.03 2.76
N THR A 497 19.81 1.33 3.47
CA THR A 497 20.38 0.46 4.51
C THR A 497 19.48 0.29 5.74
N ASN A 498 18.47 1.13 5.91
CA ASN A 498 17.56 1.17 7.05
C ASN A 498 16.19 0.55 6.76
N GLY A 499 16.09 -0.39 5.80
CA GLY A 499 14.83 -1.04 5.48
C GLY A 499 13.79 -0.05 4.93
N ALA A 500 14.21 0.82 4.00
CA ALA A 500 13.27 1.65 3.26
C ALA A 500 12.18 0.73 2.71
N LYS A 501 10.98 0.92 3.21
CA LYS A 501 9.81 0.15 2.81
C LYS A 501 9.58 0.45 1.34
N GLY A 502 9.70 -0.57 0.49
CA GLY A 502 9.18 -0.43 -0.87
C GLY A 502 7.73 0.02 -0.79
N ASN A 503 7.30 0.90 -1.66
CA ASN A 503 5.93 1.45 -1.61
C ASN A 503 4.86 0.44 -2.05
N ARG A 504 5.26 -0.78 -2.43
CA ARG A 504 4.35 -1.81 -2.97
C ARG A 504 3.82 -2.80 -1.95
N ALA A 505 4.43 -2.93 -0.79
CA ALA A 505 3.98 -3.83 0.27
C ALA A 505 3.78 -3.07 1.58
N GLU A 506 2.60 -3.19 2.16
CA GLU A 506 2.20 -2.50 3.38
C GLU A 506 1.62 -3.49 4.38
N VAL A 507 2.03 -3.38 5.65
CA VAL A 507 1.52 -4.24 6.73
C VAL A 507 0.72 -3.39 7.71
N LEU A 508 -0.57 -3.72 7.86
CA LEU A 508 -1.48 -3.05 8.78
C LEU A 508 -1.63 -3.87 10.06
N ASN A 509 -1.63 -3.18 11.19
CA ASN A 509 -1.91 -3.78 12.48
C ASN A 509 -3.42 -4.01 12.65
N ILE A 510 -3.77 -5.04 13.41
CA ILE A 510 -5.16 -5.30 13.79
C ILE A 510 -5.33 -4.96 15.26
N LYS A 511 -6.33 -4.14 15.54
CA LYS A 511 -6.77 -3.80 16.90
C LYS A 511 -8.14 -4.40 17.13
N GLU A 512 -8.26 -5.18 18.19
CA GLU A 512 -9.53 -5.74 18.65
C GLU A 512 -10.02 -4.93 19.86
N GLN A 513 -11.25 -4.46 19.77
CA GLN A 513 -11.88 -3.68 20.83
C GLN A 513 -13.20 -4.34 21.20
N GLN A 514 -13.31 -4.75 22.45
CA GLN A 514 -14.61 -5.18 23.01
C GLN A 514 -15.40 -3.95 23.43
N THR A 515 -16.63 -3.82 22.96
CA THR A 515 -17.57 -2.85 23.51
C THR A 515 -18.28 -3.48 24.69
N GLU A 516 -18.32 -2.76 25.80
CA GLU A 516 -19.05 -3.20 26.97
C GLU A 516 -20.56 -3.25 26.67
N TYR A 517 -21.22 -4.33 27.10
CA TYR A 517 -22.68 -4.38 27.00
C TYR A 517 -23.29 -3.34 27.93
N ILE A 518 -24.07 -2.42 27.37
CA ILE A 518 -24.76 -1.40 28.13
C ILE A 518 -26.18 -1.88 28.39
N THR A 519 -26.47 -2.17 29.66
CA THR A 519 -27.83 -2.57 30.08
C THR A 519 -28.81 -1.46 29.73
N PRO A 520 -30.00 -1.76 29.20
CA PRO A 520 -31.02 -0.75 28.94
C PRO A 520 -31.27 0.17 30.14
N SER A 521 -31.55 1.43 29.86
CA SER A 521 -31.82 2.41 30.90
C SER A 521 -32.97 1.95 31.79
N ARG A 522 -32.77 2.07 33.10
CA ARG A 522 -33.81 1.82 34.12
C ARG A 522 -34.71 3.03 34.42
N PHE A 523 -34.39 4.19 33.79
CA PHE A 523 -35.13 5.42 34.07
C PHE A 523 -36.38 5.53 33.20
N SER A 524 -37.50 5.89 33.81
CA SER A 524 -38.80 5.93 33.15
C SER A 524 -38.91 7.01 32.07
N ASP A 525 -38.10 8.05 32.15
CA ASP A 525 -38.02 9.21 31.25
C ASP A 525 -36.85 9.16 30.26
N VAL A 526 -36.18 7.99 30.12
CA VAL A 526 -35.07 7.79 29.16
C VAL A 526 -35.34 6.55 28.33
N LYS A 527 -35.70 6.71 27.06
CA LYS A 527 -36.10 5.64 26.14
C LYS A 527 -35.08 5.38 25.08
N ASN A 528 -35.08 4.16 24.57
CA ASN A 528 -34.24 3.82 23.41
C ASN A 528 -34.56 4.74 22.22
N GLY A 529 -33.52 5.39 21.66
CA GLY A 529 -33.67 6.39 20.63
C GLY A 529 -33.58 7.85 21.13
N ASP A 530 -33.66 8.09 22.43
CA ASP A 530 -33.44 9.42 22.99
C ASP A 530 -31.94 9.83 22.84
N GLN A 531 -31.72 11.12 22.75
CA GLN A 531 -30.35 11.65 22.71
C GLN A 531 -29.58 11.24 23.98
N PHE A 532 -28.37 10.75 23.81
CA PHE A 532 -27.49 10.25 24.88
C PHE A 532 -28.06 9.08 25.71
N TYR A 533 -29.02 8.32 25.14
CA TYR A 533 -29.57 7.11 25.77
C TYR A 533 -28.46 6.14 26.21
N THR A 534 -27.50 5.89 25.35
CA THR A 534 -26.36 4.97 25.58
C THR A 534 -25.52 5.44 26.75
N GLU A 535 -25.14 6.70 26.77
CA GLU A 535 -24.29 7.30 27.79
C GLU A 535 -24.99 7.34 29.15
N ILE A 536 -26.28 7.68 29.19
CA ILE A 536 -27.06 7.66 30.43
C ILE A 536 -27.19 6.24 30.98
N SER A 537 -27.45 5.27 30.10
CA SER A 537 -27.55 3.85 30.48
C SER A 537 -26.21 3.34 31.02
N TRP A 538 -25.07 3.72 30.39
CA TRP A 538 -23.75 3.38 30.85
C TRP A 538 -23.43 3.99 32.23
N LEU A 539 -23.79 5.26 32.46
CA LEU A 539 -23.61 5.89 33.77
C LEU A 539 -24.41 5.14 34.87
N ALA A 540 -25.63 4.70 34.55
CA ALA A 540 -26.47 3.94 35.49
C ALA A 540 -25.85 2.57 35.78
N GLN A 541 -25.36 1.87 34.79
CA GLN A 541 -24.71 0.56 34.92
C GLN A 541 -23.44 0.64 35.78
N ARG A 542 -22.65 1.70 35.63
CA ARG A 542 -21.45 1.97 36.42
C ARG A 542 -21.70 2.56 37.81
N GLY A 543 -22.97 2.81 38.17
CA GLY A 543 -23.34 3.43 39.42
C GLY A 543 -22.89 4.90 39.55
N ILE A 544 -22.49 5.53 38.44
CA ILE A 544 -22.11 6.95 38.43
C ILE A 544 -23.34 7.82 38.65
N THR A 545 -24.49 7.41 38.08
CA THR A 545 -25.79 8.02 38.39
C THR A 545 -26.74 7.03 39.04
N THR A 546 -27.52 7.52 39.99
CA THR A 546 -28.61 6.77 40.62
C THR A 546 -29.97 7.25 40.15
N GLY A 547 -30.04 8.37 39.42
CA GLY A 547 -31.28 9.07 39.11
C GLY A 547 -31.92 9.69 40.35
N TYR A 548 -33.21 9.95 40.23
CA TYR A 548 -34.02 10.48 41.30
C TYR A 548 -34.86 9.37 41.99
N PRO A 549 -35.34 9.62 43.23
CA PRO A 549 -36.14 8.61 43.95
C PRO A 549 -37.44 8.21 43.25
N ASP A 550 -37.95 9.05 42.35
CA ASP A 550 -39.15 8.78 41.55
C ASP A 550 -38.90 7.88 40.31
N GLY A 551 -37.65 7.39 40.15
CA GLY A 551 -37.26 6.54 39.03
C GLY A 551 -36.95 7.30 37.74
N THR A 552 -36.81 8.63 37.77
CA THR A 552 -36.47 9.45 36.62
C THR A 552 -34.98 9.81 36.61
N TYR A 553 -34.47 10.19 35.43
CA TYR A 553 -33.12 10.76 35.23
C TYR A 553 -33.14 12.27 35.06
N ARG A 554 -34.21 12.78 34.46
CA ARG A 554 -34.43 14.19 34.10
C ARG A 554 -33.36 14.74 33.16
N PRO A 555 -33.25 14.22 31.95
CA PRO A 555 -32.13 14.45 31.04
C PRO A 555 -31.91 15.94 30.70
N LEU A 556 -32.99 16.71 30.57
CA LEU A 556 -32.93 18.12 30.17
C LEU A 556 -32.76 19.08 31.36
N GLU A 557 -32.82 18.63 32.61
CA GLU A 557 -32.51 19.49 33.75
C GLU A 557 -31.06 19.82 33.85
N SER A 558 -30.73 21.03 34.31
CA SER A 558 -29.36 21.47 34.56
C SER A 558 -28.70 20.69 35.69
N VAL A 559 -27.42 20.41 35.57
CA VAL A 559 -26.62 19.78 36.62
C VAL A 559 -26.24 20.84 37.67
N GLU A 560 -26.65 20.59 38.91
CA GLU A 560 -26.20 21.40 40.06
C GLU A 560 -24.75 21.06 40.43
N ARG A 561 -24.00 22.06 40.98
CA ARG A 561 -22.61 21.89 41.36
C ARG A 561 -22.36 20.82 42.42
N GLY A 562 -23.29 20.62 43.35
CA GLY A 562 -23.24 19.52 44.30
C GLY A 562 -23.39 18.15 43.66
N ALA A 563 -24.34 17.99 42.77
CA ALA A 563 -24.50 16.79 41.96
C ALA A 563 -23.32 16.52 41.04
N MET A 564 -22.69 17.58 40.49
CA MET A 564 -21.47 17.48 39.71
C MET A 564 -20.32 16.83 40.51
N ALA A 565 -20.14 17.26 41.77
CA ALA A 565 -19.11 16.67 42.65
C ALA A 565 -19.36 15.16 42.86
N ALA A 566 -20.63 14.76 43.05
CA ALA A 566 -20.97 13.36 43.15
C ALA A 566 -20.68 12.55 41.86
N PHE A 567 -20.93 13.11 40.67
CA PHE A 567 -20.57 12.47 39.41
C PHE A 567 -19.06 12.27 39.29
N PHE A 568 -18.25 13.27 39.57
CA PHE A 568 -16.79 13.15 39.52
C PHE A 568 -16.25 12.14 40.54
N TYR A 569 -16.74 12.15 41.76
CA TYR A 569 -16.34 11.22 42.82
C TYR A 569 -16.62 9.76 42.41
N ARG A 570 -17.82 9.50 41.90
CA ARG A 570 -18.23 8.16 41.44
C ARG A 570 -17.56 7.73 40.15
N MET A 571 -17.31 8.64 39.23
CA MET A 571 -16.53 8.40 38.00
C MET A 571 -15.11 7.92 38.31
N GLN A 572 -14.51 8.40 39.43
CA GLN A 572 -13.19 7.97 39.92
C GLN A 572 -13.26 6.71 40.80
N GLY A 573 -14.36 5.97 40.76
CA GLY A 573 -14.53 4.72 41.50
C GLY A 573 -14.82 4.91 42.99
N SER A 574 -15.32 6.07 43.40
CA SER A 574 -15.64 6.39 44.79
C SER A 574 -14.46 6.11 45.75
N PRO A 575 -13.31 6.75 45.58
CA PRO A 575 -12.10 6.43 46.32
C PRO A 575 -12.30 6.60 47.86
N GLN A 576 -11.51 5.87 48.64
CA GLN A 576 -11.53 6.04 50.09
C GLN A 576 -11.12 7.46 50.44
N PHE A 577 -12.03 8.20 51.06
CA PHE A 577 -11.83 9.57 51.46
C PHE A 577 -12.58 9.87 52.76
N THR A 578 -11.88 10.45 53.75
CA THR A 578 -12.49 10.93 54.99
C THR A 578 -12.66 12.44 54.88
N ALA A 579 -13.88 12.89 54.83
CA ALA A 579 -14.18 14.32 54.78
C ALA A 579 -13.73 15.02 56.07
N PRO A 580 -13.17 16.23 55.98
CA PRO A 580 -12.77 16.98 57.16
C PRO A 580 -13.97 17.33 58.06
N SER A 581 -13.72 17.46 59.39
CA SER A 581 -14.75 17.89 60.31
C SER A 581 -15.09 19.38 60.21
N THR A 582 -14.20 20.16 59.62
CA THR A 582 -14.40 21.60 59.36
C THR A 582 -14.62 21.80 57.84
N PRO A 583 -15.77 22.35 57.44
CA PRO A 583 -16.05 22.58 56.01
C PRO A 583 -15.03 23.53 55.33
N SER A 584 -14.61 23.20 54.15
CA SER A 584 -13.78 24.06 53.30
C SER A 584 -14.54 25.24 52.72
N PHE A 585 -15.86 25.14 52.62
CA PHE A 585 -16.75 26.16 52.03
C PHE A 585 -17.81 26.59 53.01
N LYS A 586 -18.05 27.91 53.10
CA LYS A 586 -18.99 28.52 54.06
C LYS A 586 -20.42 28.05 53.91
N ASP A 587 -20.85 27.68 52.72
CA ASP A 587 -22.19 27.32 52.34
C ASP A 587 -22.40 25.81 52.18
N VAL A 588 -21.43 24.98 52.62
CA VAL A 588 -21.54 23.53 52.52
C VAL A 588 -21.33 22.96 53.94
N PRO A 589 -22.39 22.86 54.76
CA PRO A 589 -22.27 22.28 56.09
C PRO A 589 -21.98 20.78 56.04
N THR A 590 -21.43 20.21 57.11
CA THR A 590 -21.10 18.76 57.20
C THR A 590 -22.30 17.85 57.00
N THR A 591 -23.50 18.37 57.14
CA THR A 591 -24.79 17.67 56.93
C THR A 591 -25.29 17.73 55.45
N HIS A 592 -24.56 18.44 54.56
CA HIS A 592 -24.98 18.55 53.16
C HIS A 592 -24.91 17.18 52.49
N PRO A 593 -25.92 16.80 51.66
CA PRO A 593 -25.97 15.47 51.02
C PRO A 593 -24.69 15.09 50.22
N PHE A 594 -24.00 16.06 49.62
CA PHE A 594 -22.79 15.87 48.86
C PHE A 594 -21.56 16.44 49.56
N TYR A 595 -21.55 16.55 50.90
CA TYR A 595 -20.46 17.10 51.66
C TYR A 595 -19.14 16.38 51.35
N LYS A 596 -19.16 15.07 51.46
CA LYS A 596 -17.98 14.22 51.21
C LYS A 596 -17.40 14.41 49.80
N GLU A 597 -18.23 14.41 48.80
CA GLU A 597 -17.86 14.52 47.38
C GLU A 597 -17.30 15.92 47.08
N ILE A 598 -17.90 16.95 47.63
CA ILE A 598 -17.44 18.35 47.50
C ILE A 598 -16.05 18.52 48.12
N GLU A 599 -15.87 18.03 49.35
CA GLU A 599 -14.57 18.08 50.04
C GLU A 599 -13.50 17.26 49.33
N TRP A 600 -13.86 16.08 48.80
CA TRP A 600 -12.97 15.30 47.99
C TRP A 600 -12.56 16.05 46.71
N MET A 601 -13.49 16.66 46.03
CA MET A 601 -13.21 17.42 44.81
C MET A 601 -12.31 18.63 45.08
N LYS A 602 -12.44 19.23 46.27
CA LYS A 602 -11.54 20.27 46.75
C LYS A 602 -10.15 19.72 47.03
N ALA A 603 -10.03 18.61 47.74
CA ALA A 603 -8.79 17.96 48.09
C ALA A 603 -7.98 17.52 46.85
N GLN A 604 -8.67 17.09 45.76
CA GLN A 604 -8.07 16.73 44.49
C GLN A 604 -7.69 17.95 43.62
N GLY A 605 -7.98 19.18 44.05
CA GLY A 605 -7.71 20.38 43.27
C GLY A 605 -8.61 20.55 42.07
N ILE A 606 -9.68 19.75 41.91
CA ILE A 606 -10.63 19.82 40.80
C ILE A 606 -11.49 21.08 40.89
N THR A 607 -11.86 21.45 42.12
CA THR A 607 -12.54 22.72 42.43
C THR A 607 -11.76 23.64 43.33
N THR A 608 -11.87 24.95 43.11
CA THR A 608 -11.34 25.98 44.00
C THR A 608 -12.42 26.69 44.78
N GLY A 609 -13.70 26.48 44.39
CA GLY A 609 -14.81 27.31 44.87
C GLY A 609 -14.80 28.70 44.27
N TYR A 610 -15.55 29.60 44.89
CA TYR A 610 -15.59 31.02 44.53
C TYR A 610 -14.68 31.84 45.44
N SER A 611 -14.28 33.03 45.00
CA SER A 611 -13.40 33.93 45.73
C SER A 611 -13.99 34.42 47.06
N ASP A 612 -15.30 34.34 47.23
CA ASP A 612 -16.01 34.68 48.47
C ASP A 612 -16.00 33.54 49.52
N GLY A 613 -15.37 32.41 49.21
CA GLY A 613 -15.28 31.24 50.09
C GLY A 613 -16.51 30.31 50.02
N THR A 614 -17.37 30.46 49.02
CA THR A 614 -18.52 29.60 48.79
C THR A 614 -18.28 28.57 47.69
N PHE A 615 -19.05 27.48 47.70
CA PHE A 615 -19.09 26.48 46.63
C PHE A 615 -20.31 26.61 45.74
N ARG A 616 -21.43 27.06 46.33
CA ARG A 616 -22.76 27.20 45.72
C ARG A 616 -23.33 25.89 45.19
N PRO A 617 -23.56 24.89 46.07
CA PRO A 617 -23.91 23.53 45.67
C PRO A 617 -25.17 23.41 44.81
N SER A 618 -26.19 24.25 45.01
CA SER A 618 -27.43 24.26 44.25
C SER A 618 -27.38 25.14 42.99
N ALA A 619 -26.26 25.82 42.71
CA ALA A 619 -26.14 26.58 41.49
C ALA A 619 -25.89 25.66 40.28
N PRO A 620 -26.48 25.96 39.12
CA PRO A 620 -26.20 25.19 37.90
C PRO A 620 -24.73 25.37 37.47
N VAL A 621 -24.18 24.32 36.88
CA VAL A 621 -22.83 24.33 36.30
C VAL A 621 -22.90 24.78 34.85
N ASN A 622 -22.21 25.87 34.54
CA ASN A 622 -22.02 26.28 33.15
C ASN A 622 -21.00 25.41 32.43
N ARG A 623 -21.11 25.31 31.11
CA ARG A 623 -20.30 24.44 30.27
C ARG A 623 -18.80 24.80 30.33
N ASP A 624 -18.44 26.07 30.48
CA ASP A 624 -17.06 26.53 30.65
C ASP A 624 -16.45 26.07 31.99
N ALA A 625 -17.18 26.22 33.09
CA ALA A 625 -16.78 25.73 34.42
C ALA A 625 -16.65 24.19 34.44
N MET A 626 -17.56 23.51 33.72
CA MET A 626 -17.49 22.04 33.56
C MET A 626 -16.22 21.63 32.80
N ALA A 627 -15.82 22.36 31.75
CA ALA A 627 -14.56 22.11 31.04
C ALA A 627 -13.36 22.20 31.99
N ALA A 628 -13.34 23.19 32.88
CA ALA A 628 -12.28 23.33 33.89
C ALA A 628 -12.24 22.14 34.87
N PHE A 629 -13.38 21.60 35.26
CA PHE A 629 -13.42 20.43 36.14
C PHE A 629 -12.83 19.19 35.47
N PHE A 630 -13.18 18.88 34.23
CA PHE A 630 -12.62 17.76 33.48
C PHE A 630 -11.11 17.94 33.24
N TYR A 631 -10.69 19.14 32.83
CA TYR A 631 -9.29 19.45 32.61
C TYR A 631 -8.43 19.22 33.86
N ARG A 632 -8.91 19.73 35.02
CA ARG A 632 -8.22 19.52 36.31
C ARG A 632 -8.27 18.07 36.77
N ALA A 633 -9.37 17.37 36.57
CA ALA A 633 -9.48 15.93 36.87
C ALA A 633 -8.52 15.08 36.02
N ALA A 634 -8.12 15.56 34.85
CA ALA A 634 -7.07 14.97 34.01
C ALA A 634 -5.64 15.36 34.42
N GLY A 635 -5.44 16.09 35.53
CA GLY A 635 -4.14 16.56 35.99
C GLY A 635 -3.64 17.81 35.27
N SER A 636 -4.49 18.58 34.64
CA SER A 636 -4.15 19.85 33.95
C SER A 636 -3.03 19.68 32.90
N PRO A 637 -3.20 18.78 31.92
CA PRO A 637 -2.17 18.44 30.94
C PRO A 637 -1.78 19.66 30.08
N HIS A 638 -0.59 19.61 29.50
CA HIS A 638 -0.17 20.63 28.55
C HIS A 638 -1.10 20.69 27.33
N VAL A 639 -1.42 21.91 26.88
CA VAL A 639 -2.26 22.17 25.70
C VAL A 639 -1.63 23.25 24.84
N ASP A 640 -1.39 22.93 23.58
CA ASP A 640 -1.02 23.91 22.57
C ASP A 640 -2.26 24.73 22.23
N LEU A 641 -2.22 26.03 22.51
CA LEU A 641 -3.35 26.92 22.28
C LEU A 641 -3.27 27.52 20.87
N PRO A 642 -4.26 27.21 19.99
CA PRO A 642 -4.30 27.78 18.66
C PRO A 642 -4.57 29.30 18.72
N ALA A 643 -4.05 30.02 17.74
CA ALA A 643 -4.27 31.49 17.62
C ALA A 643 -5.72 31.85 17.30
N THR A 644 -6.50 30.89 16.78
CA THR A 644 -7.93 31.05 16.51
C THR A 644 -8.71 29.96 17.21
N SER A 645 -9.84 30.33 17.81
CA SER A 645 -10.71 29.40 18.52
C SER A 645 -11.38 28.40 17.56
N HIS A 646 -11.55 27.17 18.03
CA HIS A 646 -12.35 26.14 17.35
C HIS A 646 -13.84 26.49 17.34
N PHE A 647 -14.31 27.24 18.34
CA PHE A 647 -15.73 27.64 18.50
C PHE A 647 -15.90 29.14 18.27
N SER A 648 -16.93 29.50 17.50
CA SER A 648 -17.18 30.88 17.10
C SER A 648 -17.54 31.82 18.27
N ASP A 649 -18.06 31.28 19.37
CA ASP A 649 -18.50 32.02 20.55
C ASP A 649 -17.50 31.93 21.74
N VAL A 650 -16.31 31.36 21.53
CA VAL A 650 -15.25 31.28 22.54
C VAL A 650 -14.04 32.07 22.05
N SER A 651 -13.84 33.25 22.60
CA SER A 651 -12.67 34.10 22.35
C SER A 651 -11.40 33.46 22.93
N THR A 652 -10.25 33.73 22.33
CA THR A 652 -8.92 33.30 22.87
C THR A 652 -8.62 33.94 24.22
N ASP A 653 -9.29 35.04 24.59
CA ASP A 653 -9.20 35.72 25.88
C ASP A 653 -10.17 35.16 26.92
N ASN A 654 -11.00 34.18 26.54
CA ASN A 654 -11.91 33.54 27.48
C ASN A 654 -11.12 32.87 28.61
N GLN A 655 -11.51 33.11 29.88
CA GLN A 655 -10.80 32.56 31.04
C GLN A 655 -10.67 31.03 31.05
N PHE A 656 -11.52 30.32 30.33
CA PHE A 656 -11.51 28.85 30.19
C PHE A 656 -11.14 28.41 28.76
N TYR A 657 -10.48 29.28 27.98
CA TYR A 657 -10.10 28.96 26.60
C TYR A 657 -9.25 27.71 26.52
N ARG A 658 -8.29 27.54 27.42
CA ARG A 658 -7.41 26.38 27.49
C ARG A 658 -8.19 25.08 27.74
N GLU A 659 -9.07 25.10 28.73
CA GLU A 659 -9.85 23.94 29.14
C GLU A 659 -10.86 23.52 28.05
N ILE A 660 -11.51 24.48 27.44
CA ILE A 660 -12.44 24.25 26.32
C ILE A 660 -11.68 23.70 25.10
N THR A 661 -10.52 24.28 24.77
CA THR A 661 -9.65 23.81 23.69
C THR A 661 -9.18 22.37 23.93
N TRP A 662 -8.78 22.06 25.16
CA TRP A 662 -8.41 20.71 25.52
C TRP A 662 -9.56 19.71 25.37
N LEU A 663 -10.77 20.06 25.85
CA LEU A 663 -11.94 19.21 25.68
C LEU A 663 -12.24 18.90 24.21
N ALA A 664 -12.15 19.91 23.36
CA ALA A 664 -12.35 19.77 21.92
C ALA A 664 -11.26 18.87 21.28
N SER A 665 -9.98 19.09 21.61
CA SER A 665 -8.85 18.31 21.10
C SER A 665 -8.92 16.84 21.47
N LYS A 666 -9.52 16.51 22.60
CA LYS A 666 -9.77 15.12 23.05
C LYS A 666 -11.09 14.56 22.52
N GLY A 667 -11.86 15.36 21.77
CA GLY A 667 -13.17 14.95 21.26
C GLY A 667 -14.19 14.63 22.37
N ILE A 668 -14.03 15.21 23.56
CA ILE A 668 -15.00 15.10 24.66
C ILE A 668 -16.18 16.01 24.37
N SER A 669 -15.91 17.23 23.88
CA SER A 669 -16.94 18.14 23.36
C SER A 669 -16.76 18.36 21.87
N THR A 670 -17.87 18.29 21.14
CA THR A 670 -17.93 18.59 19.69
C THR A 670 -18.61 19.94 19.41
N GLY A 671 -19.08 20.62 20.43
CA GLY A 671 -19.91 21.84 20.28
C GLY A 671 -21.29 21.54 19.70
N TRP A 672 -21.90 22.59 19.14
CA TRP A 672 -23.17 22.49 18.41
C TRP A 672 -22.93 22.49 16.89
N PRO A 673 -23.91 22.05 16.10
CA PRO A 673 -23.80 22.06 14.63
C PRO A 673 -23.58 23.47 14.02
N ASP A 674 -23.94 24.52 14.76
CA ASP A 674 -23.72 25.92 14.38
C ASP A 674 -22.29 26.45 14.65
N GLY A 675 -21.39 25.57 15.10
CA GLY A 675 -20.01 25.91 15.41
C GLY A 675 -19.81 26.61 16.76
N THR A 676 -20.83 26.64 17.64
CA THR A 676 -20.75 27.27 18.98
C THR A 676 -20.44 26.26 20.07
N TYR A 677 -19.86 26.69 21.18
CA TYR A 677 -19.67 25.93 22.42
C TYR A 677 -20.72 26.26 23.49
N ARG A 678 -21.19 27.48 23.52
CA ARG A 678 -22.13 28.05 24.49
C ARG A 678 -21.59 28.02 25.93
N PRO A 679 -20.50 28.70 26.21
CA PRO A 679 -19.73 28.54 27.46
C PRO A 679 -20.54 28.87 28.73
N VAL A 680 -21.36 29.90 28.71
CA VAL A 680 -22.16 30.36 29.86
C VAL A 680 -23.53 29.67 30.00
N THR A 681 -23.82 28.71 29.12
CA THR A 681 -25.07 27.94 29.20
C THR A 681 -24.92 26.84 30.27
N PRO A 682 -25.87 26.66 31.17
CA PRO A 682 -25.88 25.52 32.09
C PRO A 682 -25.85 24.19 31.34
N ILE A 683 -25.07 23.22 31.83
CA ILE A 683 -25.03 21.92 31.21
C ILE A 683 -26.22 21.07 31.64
N ALA A 684 -26.91 20.47 30.66
CA ALA A 684 -27.98 19.52 30.92
C ALA A 684 -27.41 18.14 31.35
N ARG A 685 -28.20 17.37 32.09
CA ARG A 685 -27.78 16.07 32.66
C ARG A 685 -27.48 15.04 31.60
N ASP A 686 -28.16 15.06 30.48
CA ASP A 686 -27.89 14.18 29.31
C ASP A 686 -26.56 14.52 28.64
N ALA A 687 -26.29 15.79 28.38
CA ALA A 687 -25.01 16.24 27.88
C ALA A 687 -23.86 15.94 28.83
N MET A 688 -24.09 16.06 30.16
CA MET A 688 -23.10 15.68 31.16
C MET A 688 -22.78 14.18 31.11
N ALA A 689 -23.78 13.33 30.89
CA ALA A 689 -23.55 11.89 30.70
C ALA A 689 -22.62 11.63 29.51
N ALA A 690 -22.85 12.30 28.38
CA ALA A 690 -21.98 12.18 27.22
C ALA A 690 -20.54 12.65 27.49
N PHE A 691 -20.36 13.73 28.25
CA PHE A 691 -19.01 14.19 28.64
C PHE A 691 -18.28 13.21 29.55
N ILE A 692 -18.95 12.67 30.57
CA ILE A 692 -18.37 11.66 31.48
C ILE A 692 -17.98 10.41 30.69
N TYR A 693 -18.86 9.89 29.84
CA TYR A 693 -18.61 8.72 29.00
C TYR A 693 -17.39 8.91 28.12
N ARG A 694 -17.37 10.00 27.35
CA ARG A 694 -16.25 10.31 26.42
C ARG A 694 -14.95 10.57 27.15
N TYR A 695 -14.97 11.23 28.29
CA TYR A 695 -13.81 11.45 29.13
C TYR A 695 -13.22 10.11 29.62
N THR A 696 -14.05 9.22 30.11
CA THR A 696 -13.62 7.90 30.59
C THR A 696 -12.98 7.09 29.46
N GLU A 697 -13.61 7.04 28.29
CA GLU A 697 -13.11 6.29 27.13
C GLU A 697 -11.81 6.87 26.54
N LYS A 698 -11.72 8.19 26.46
CA LYS A 698 -10.65 8.85 25.71
C LYS A 698 -9.48 9.35 26.56
N VAL A 699 -9.66 9.47 27.86
CA VAL A 699 -8.63 10.02 28.78
C VAL A 699 -8.33 9.05 29.92
N ALA A 700 -9.32 8.68 30.73
CA ALA A 700 -9.08 7.90 31.92
C ALA A 700 -8.57 6.47 31.62
N ASN A 701 -9.16 5.79 30.61
CA ASN A 701 -8.77 4.44 30.20
C ASN A 701 -7.41 4.42 29.45
N GLN A 702 -6.93 5.55 28.96
CA GLN A 702 -5.60 5.64 28.30
C GLN A 702 -4.46 5.90 29.28
N ALA A 703 -4.73 6.48 30.44
CA ALA A 703 -3.72 6.77 31.46
C ALA A 703 -3.29 5.52 32.29
N GLY A 704 -4.00 4.41 32.13
CA GLY A 704 -3.73 3.13 32.80
C GLY A 704 -3.07 2.06 31.88
N ARG A 705 -2.61 2.45 30.69
CA ARG A 705 -1.92 1.56 29.76
C ARG A 705 -0.45 1.94 29.55
#